data_377b4d81682869a18e9da0a39088e0d9
#
_entry.id   377b4d81682869a18e9da0a39088e0d9
#
_cell.length_a   1.000
_cell.length_b   1.000
_cell.length_c   1.000
_cell.angle_alpha   90.00
_cell.angle_beta   90.00
_cell.angle_gamma   90.00
#
_symmetry.space_group_name_H-M   'P 1'
#
loop_
_entity.id
_entity.type
_entity.pdbx_description
1 polymer ?
#
loop_
_entity_poly.entity_id
_entity_poly.type
_entity_poly.pdbx_seq_one_letter_code
_entity_poly.pdbx_strand_id
1 'polypeptide(L)'
;NVLDNIGGIAGPFELGPVNEPITVSTEQELINNFGLPKTEDNQYEYWMSASSYLSYGGVLKVVRTDGDNLANGNVGVGTSAVLGVKIKNFDDYNSNYSTAASDWYYAAKNPGEWGNGVKVCVIDDFADQVVGFATTAISALGVAVGYGVTVDISGQVIPGAGTTQAFQGYLKGIVTNVVDGETIDVSTITVKIHSRVSTGGTQPGRHDRQAYSPNSSYASFLKGQRVMFVDFNGLITSPIDSISTVGLTTSTAINGQQGQTYAGVGGTTGGTGSKASFNITRNNTDGNIDASGIVIVDAGIGYTVGDTVSIGGSAVGGFDLTQGAVKSISGVSTFTTIPAASNGIYLSVAGVSTVGSGISFNVYRDSGGGIGTVTAINTGLGYQLNEVVTIEGASIGGTTPTDNATLTVSALRDDKVVLEVATSNSRLLVDGVDDWYNAQDLGLDNSTIYWRTIAPKPGTSGYVAERSGENDEMHVVVVDDSGDLTGVRGNILEKHLFLSKATDTVSQVNSPQKMWYKNYLANFSKYIYAGANPSGANDIFHNIFPASTIFSVDSQAQVLYPEADTPTSFSSPSVQTDMIWDRLANGSQFNSIGKHTFTLGKGLNYTSQGNLKSSLGDIVTAYQLFNNKEDIAVDYLIMGPGCDTLNDSQAKANKLIGIADGRKDCVAVIGPHRASVVDLTNPVTQTNNLVEFFGPLSSSSYAVFDSGYKYTYDRFNNLFRYVPTNPDIAGLMCRTNIVAFPWFSPAGQQRGVIKNAIKLAFNPDKTQRDTLYSNRINSVINQSGAGIILFGDKTALAYASAFDRINVRRLFLTVEQALQKAAEAQLFEFNDQITRTNFVNIVEPYLRDIQSKRGIYDYLVICDETNNTPDVIDNNEFRADIFLKPAKSINYVTLTFVATRTGVSFEEVAGRV
;
A
#
# COMPACT_ATOMS: atom_id res chain seq x y z
N ASN A 1 29.17 -27.61 6.01
CA ASN A 1 29.21 -26.37 5.23
C ASN A 1 27.96 -25.58 5.48
N VAL A 2 27.94 -24.76 6.52
CA VAL A 2 26.76 -23.94 6.80
C VAL A 2 27.25 -22.54 7.09
N LEU A 3 27.45 -21.78 6.05
CA LEU A 3 27.44 -20.33 6.10
C LEU A 3 26.45 -19.92 5.02
N ASP A 4 25.23 -19.68 5.43
CA ASP A 4 24.16 -19.32 4.50
C ASP A 4 24.29 -17.89 3.99
N ASN A 5 25.26 -17.10 4.52
CA ASN A 5 25.55 -15.71 4.13
C ASN A 5 24.28 -14.83 4.05
N ILE A 6 23.45 -14.92 5.10
CA ILE A 6 22.16 -14.27 5.13
C ILE A 6 22.32 -12.88 5.73
N GLY A 7 21.99 -11.85 4.94
CA GLY A 7 21.85 -10.47 5.42
C GLY A 7 20.41 -10.17 5.83
N GLY A 8 20.21 -9.23 6.75
CA GLY A 8 18.93 -8.67 7.13
C GLY A 8 18.91 -7.16 6.93
N ILE A 9 17.88 -6.63 6.25
CA ILE A 9 17.66 -5.20 6.08
C ILE A 9 16.18 -4.86 6.22
N ALA A 10 15.89 -3.72 6.84
CA ALA A 10 14.53 -3.16 6.90
C ALA A 10 14.49 -1.74 6.35
N GLY A 11 13.41 -1.41 5.65
CA GLY A 11 13.25 -0.08 5.07
C GLY A 11 11.90 0.16 4.38
N PRO A 12 11.65 1.41 3.95
CA PRO A 12 10.44 1.78 3.24
C PRO A 12 10.53 1.36 1.76
N PHE A 13 10.03 0.20 1.46
CA PHE A 13 9.90 -0.27 0.07
C PHE A 13 8.51 0.06 -0.48
N GLU A 14 8.41 0.20 -1.79
CA GLU A 14 7.16 0.51 -2.48
C GLU A 14 6.17 -0.66 -2.42
N LEU A 15 6.66 -1.86 -2.68
CA LEU A 15 5.90 -3.10 -2.70
C LEU A 15 6.31 -4.03 -1.55
N GLY A 16 5.60 -5.11 -1.40
CA GLY A 16 5.91 -6.20 -0.47
C GLY A 16 5.06 -6.19 0.80
N PRO A 17 5.01 -7.32 1.49
CA PRO A 17 4.29 -7.43 2.75
C PRO A 17 4.99 -6.61 3.83
N VAL A 18 4.18 -6.04 4.73
CA VAL A 18 4.64 -5.20 5.83
C VAL A 18 4.97 -6.05 7.04
N ASN A 19 6.10 -5.76 7.68
CA ASN A 19 6.57 -6.47 8.88
C ASN A 19 6.66 -8.00 8.71
N GLU A 20 7.02 -8.43 7.51
CA GLU A 20 7.27 -9.84 7.19
C GLU A 20 8.62 -9.97 6.48
N PRO A 21 9.55 -10.81 6.99
CA PRO A 21 10.85 -11.00 6.39
C PRO A 21 10.79 -11.90 5.15
N ILE A 22 10.96 -11.31 3.99
CA ILE A 22 10.99 -12.03 2.71
C ILE A 22 12.43 -12.34 2.32
N THR A 23 12.68 -13.60 1.98
CA THR A 23 13.99 -14.04 1.51
C THR A 23 14.15 -13.74 0.03
N VAL A 24 15.24 -13.07 -0.32
CA VAL A 24 15.61 -12.65 -1.66
C VAL A 24 17.04 -13.08 -1.94
N SER A 25 17.30 -13.77 -3.06
CA SER A 25 18.62 -14.26 -3.48
C SER A 25 19.18 -13.55 -4.71
N THR A 26 18.31 -12.87 -5.46
CA THR A 26 18.68 -12.17 -6.69
C THR A 26 18.06 -10.77 -6.75
N GLU A 27 18.69 -9.88 -7.54
CA GLU A 27 18.13 -8.53 -7.80
C GLU A 27 16.76 -8.61 -8.48
N GLN A 28 16.52 -9.62 -9.32
CA GLN A 28 15.22 -9.80 -9.97
C GLN A 28 14.12 -10.16 -8.95
N GLU A 29 14.44 -10.98 -7.96
CA GLU A 29 13.51 -11.28 -6.86
C GLU A 29 13.25 -10.04 -5.99
N LEU A 30 14.26 -9.18 -5.79
CA LEU A 30 14.10 -7.90 -5.11
C LEU A 30 13.11 -7.00 -5.86
N ILE A 31 13.25 -6.90 -7.19
CA ILE A 31 12.31 -6.16 -8.04
C ILE A 31 10.89 -6.74 -7.94
N ASN A 32 10.78 -8.04 -8.08
CA ASN A 32 9.46 -8.71 -8.11
C ASN A 32 8.69 -8.59 -6.78
N ASN A 33 9.40 -8.54 -5.64
CA ASN A 33 8.78 -8.50 -4.32
C ASN A 33 8.66 -7.06 -3.76
N PHE A 34 9.60 -6.17 -4.07
CA PHE A 34 9.71 -4.86 -3.43
C PHE A 34 9.68 -3.67 -4.38
N GLY A 35 9.49 -3.91 -5.67
CA GLY A 35 9.42 -2.88 -6.71
C GLY A 35 10.79 -2.36 -7.14
N LEU A 36 10.80 -1.18 -7.75
CA LEU A 36 11.97 -0.51 -8.26
C LEU A 36 12.48 0.58 -7.29
N PRO A 37 13.76 0.99 -7.40
CA PRO A 37 14.26 2.11 -6.59
C PRO A 37 13.57 3.41 -6.99
N LYS A 38 13.05 4.13 -6.00
CA LYS A 38 12.37 5.42 -6.18
C LYS A 38 13.26 6.58 -5.74
N THR A 39 13.15 7.70 -6.46
CA THR A 39 13.92 8.91 -6.14
C THR A 39 13.34 9.64 -4.92
N GLU A 40 12.05 9.49 -4.73
CA GLU A 40 11.30 10.12 -3.66
C GLU A 40 11.86 9.73 -2.28
N ASP A 41 12.06 10.71 -1.42
CA ASP A 41 12.63 10.60 -0.06
C ASP A 41 13.91 9.76 0.05
N ASN A 42 14.69 9.71 -1.01
CA ASN A 42 15.87 8.86 -1.08
C ASN A 42 15.61 7.38 -0.83
N GLN A 43 14.41 6.88 -1.10
CA GLN A 43 14.05 5.48 -0.94
C GLN A 43 15.01 4.55 -1.68
N TYR A 44 15.54 5.00 -2.83
CA TYR A 44 16.56 4.27 -3.59
C TYR A 44 17.76 3.84 -2.74
N GLU A 45 18.11 4.56 -1.67
CA GLU A 45 19.24 4.16 -0.83
C GLU A 45 19.00 2.85 -0.11
N TYR A 46 17.76 2.59 0.36
CA TYR A 46 17.37 1.31 0.95
C TYR A 46 17.39 0.19 -0.11
N TRP A 47 16.80 0.47 -1.26
CA TRP A 47 16.72 -0.50 -2.35
C TRP A 47 18.10 -0.87 -2.91
N MET A 48 18.93 0.14 -3.19
CA MET A 48 20.28 -0.07 -3.70
C MET A 48 21.22 -0.67 -2.64
N SER A 49 20.95 -0.47 -1.36
CA SER A 49 21.61 -1.17 -0.27
C SER A 49 21.35 -2.68 -0.35
N ALA A 50 20.10 -3.07 -0.53
CA ALA A 50 19.73 -4.46 -0.71
C ALA A 50 20.38 -5.06 -1.97
N SER A 51 20.29 -4.37 -3.11
CA SER A 51 20.90 -4.80 -4.38
C SER A 51 22.45 -4.89 -4.28
N SER A 52 23.09 -3.94 -3.60
CA SER A 52 24.55 -3.97 -3.39
C SER A 52 24.98 -5.23 -2.67
N TYR A 53 24.31 -5.60 -1.57
CA TYR A 53 24.64 -6.82 -0.84
C TYR A 53 24.47 -8.09 -1.71
N LEU A 54 23.32 -8.20 -2.40
CA LEU A 54 23.02 -9.33 -3.29
C LEU A 54 24.09 -9.52 -4.38
N SER A 55 24.70 -8.43 -4.85
CA SER A 55 25.74 -8.48 -5.89
C SER A 55 26.99 -9.26 -5.48
N TYR A 56 27.21 -9.50 -4.19
CA TYR A 56 28.32 -10.29 -3.65
C TYR A 56 28.01 -11.79 -3.50
N GLY A 57 26.80 -12.23 -3.83
CA GLY A 57 26.37 -13.62 -3.79
C GLY A 57 25.79 -14.05 -2.43
N GLY A 58 25.37 -13.10 -1.61
CA GLY A 58 24.63 -13.36 -0.37
C GLY A 58 23.14 -13.52 -0.62
N VAL A 59 22.43 -14.05 0.38
CA VAL A 59 20.98 -14.11 0.48
C VAL A 59 20.54 -13.01 1.45
N LEU A 60 19.44 -12.36 1.17
CA LEU A 60 18.95 -11.23 1.96
C LEU A 60 17.54 -11.49 2.47
N LYS A 61 17.32 -11.24 3.74
CA LYS A 61 15.98 -11.11 4.32
C LYS A 61 15.62 -9.63 4.36
N VAL A 62 14.64 -9.25 3.55
CA VAL A 62 14.15 -7.88 3.45
C VAL A 62 12.84 -7.74 4.19
N VAL A 63 12.74 -6.73 5.04
CA VAL A 63 11.51 -6.39 5.77
C VAL A 63 11.04 -5.02 5.33
N ARG A 64 9.83 -4.96 4.80
CA ARG A 64 9.16 -3.69 4.55
C ARG A 64 8.63 -3.12 5.85
N THR A 65 8.97 -1.87 6.15
CA THR A 65 8.51 -1.17 7.34
C THR A 65 7.01 -0.85 7.27
N ASP A 66 6.38 -0.74 8.41
CA ASP A 66 5.03 -0.17 8.53
C ASP A 66 5.04 1.36 8.41
N GLY A 67 3.88 1.99 8.45
CA GLY A 67 3.69 3.43 8.49
C GLY A 67 2.22 3.74 8.78
N ASP A 68 1.96 4.81 9.52
CA ASP A 68 0.63 5.13 10.03
C ASP A 68 -0.41 5.33 8.91
N ASN A 69 0.02 5.85 7.77
CA ASN A 69 -0.86 6.15 6.64
C ASN A 69 -0.88 5.06 5.57
N LEU A 70 -0.08 4.01 5.68
CA LEU A 70 -0.11 2.92 4.72
C LEU A 70 -1.51 2.34 4.59
N ALA A 71 -2.04 2.32 3.36
CA ALA A 71 -3.35 1.76 3.06
C ALA A 71 -3.32 1.01 1.73
N ASN A 72 -4.08 -0.07 1.65
CA ASN A 72 -4.24 -0.84 0.42
C ASN A 72 -5.22 -0.15 -0.51
N GLY A 73 -4.85 -0.03 -1.78
CA GLY A 73 -5.82 0.31 -2.83
C GLY A 73 -6.96 -0.70 -2.80
N ASN A 74 -8.21 -0.24 -2.81
CA ASN A 74 -9.36 -1.12 -2.69
C ASN A 74 -10.55 -0.58 -3.47
N VAL A 75 -11.57 -1.40 -3.61
CA VAL A 75 -12.89 -0.98 -4.09
C VAL A 75 -13.93 -1.30 -3.02
N GLY A 76 -14.63 -0.27 -2.55
CA GLY A 76 -15.61 -0.37 -1.47
C GLY A 76 -16.93 -0.99 -1.89
N VAL A 77 -17.65 -1.50 -0.92
CA VAL A 77 -19.03 -2.01 -1.07
C VAL A 77 -19.99 -0.84 -1.12
N GLY A 78 -20.56 -0.55 -2.29
CA GLY A 78 -21.61 0.44 -2.47
C GLY A 78 -21.21 1.91 -2.37
N THR A 79 -19.95 2.21 -2.15
CA THR A 79 -19.41 3.58 -2.07
C THR A 79 -18.05 3.65 -2.74
N SER A 80 -17.47 4.84 -2.78
CA SER A 80 -16.05 5.01 -3.10
C SER A 80 -15.18 4.07 -2.26
N ALA A 81 -13.99 3.76 -2.74
CA ALA A 81 -13.01 2.95 -2.03
C ALA A 81 -12.92 3.35 -0.54
N VAL A 82 -12.85 2.36 0.34
CA VAL A 82 -12.84 2.55 1.80
C VAL A 82 -11.51 3.18 2.22
N LEU A 83 -11.58 4.21 3.04
CA LEU A 83 -10.39 4.86 3.57
C LEU A 83 -9.74 4.00 4.67
N GLY A 84 -8.42 3.92 4.65
CA GLY A 84 -7.67 3.31 5.73
C GLY A 84 -7.71 1.78 5.79
N VAL A 85 -8.12 1.10 4.73
CA VAL A 85 -7.97 -0.37 4.65
C VAL A 85 -6.48 -0.69 4.67
N LYS A 86 -6.04 -1.44 5.68
CA LYS A 86 -4.64 -1.79 5.87
C LYS A 86 -4.48 -3.28 6.12
N ILE A 87 -4.07 -4.00 5.09
CA ILE A 87 -3.77 -5.43 5.13
C ILE A 87 -2.25 -5.55 5.01
N LYS A 88 -1.58 -5.86 6.09
CA LYS A 88 -0.12 -5.84 6.17
C LYS A 88 0.54 -6.98 5.39
N ASN A 89 0.00 -8.19 5.56
CA ASN A 89 0.54 -9.41 5.01
C ASN A 89 -0.52 -10.51 4.99
N PHE A 90 -0.13 -11.71 4.61
CA PHE A 90 -1.04 -12.86 4.51
C PHE A 90 -1.63 -13.28 5.86
N ASP A 91 -0.85 -13.24 6.93
CA ASP A 91 -1.32 -13.61 8.28
C ASP A 91 -2.33 -12.61 8.82
N ASP A 92 -2.13 -11.32 8.56
CA ASP A 92 -3.07 -10.26 8.90
C ASP A 92 -4.39 -10.43 8.11
N TYR A 93 -4.31 -10.74 6.81
CA TYR A 93 -5.50 -11.05 6.02
C TYR A 93 -6.27 -12.24 6.60
N ASN A 94 -5.60 -13.34 6.89
CA ASN A 94 -6.24 -14.54 7.43
C ASN A 94 -6.88 -14.31 8.79
N SER A 95 -6.23 -13.51 9.65
CA SER A 95 -6.71 -13.27 11.01
C SER A 95 -7.88 -12.29 11.07
N ASN A 96 -7.89 -11.27 10.20
CA ASN A 96 -8.77 -10.12 10.34
C ASN A 96 -9.78 -9.95 9.20
N TYR A 97 -9.53 -10.52 8.00
CA TYR A 97 -10.33 -10.22 6.80
C TYR A 97 -10.90 -11.45 6.08
N SER A 98 -10.27 -12.62 6.19
CA SER A 98 -10.65 -13.81 5.40
C SER A 98 -12.08 -14.30 5.67
N THR A 99 -12.56 -14.15 6.91
CA THR A 99 -13.89 -14.59 7.36
C THR A 99 -14.77 -13.46 7.89
N ALA A 100 -14.22 -12.28 8.09
CA ALA A 100 -14.96 -11.10 8.56
C ALA A 100 -15.77 -10.47 7.41
N ALA A 101 -16.86 -9.77 7.77
CA ALA A 101 -17.54 -8.91 6.83
C ALA A 101 -16.60 -7.75 6.45
N SER A 102 -16.27 -7.64 5.19
CA SER A 102 -15.43 -6.56 4.66
C SER A 102 -16.30 -5.48 4.01
N ASP A 103 -15.87 -4.23 4.14
CA ASP A 103 -16.52 -3.09 3.48
C ASP A 103 -15.98 -2.85 2.06
N TRP A 104 -15.21 -3.78 1.52
CA TRP A 104 -14.58 -3.73 0.21
C TRP A 104 -14.68 -5.08 -0.52
N TYR A 105 -14.77 -5.06 -1.86
CA TYR A 105 -14.83 -6.28 -2.69
C TYR A 105 -13.47 -6.86 -3.01
N TYR A 106 -12.54 -5.99 -3.45
CA TYR A 106 -11.15 -6.36 -3.74
C TYR A 106 -10.23 -5.31 -3.15
N ALA A 107 -9.09 -5.76 -2.67
CA ALA A 107 -8.02 -4.89 -2.18
C ALA A 107 -6.68 -5.33 -2.76
N ALA A 108 -5.78 -4.37 -2.98
CA ALA A 108 -4.42 -4.66 -3.37
C ALA A 108 -3.72 -5.53 -2.30
N LYS A 109 -2.86 -6.45 -2.73
CA LYS A 109 -2.19 -7.44 -1.85
C LYS A 109 -1.37 -6.78 -0.74
N ASN A 110 -0.72 -5.67 -1.07
CA ASN A 110 0.13 -4.92 -0.17
C ASN A 110 -0.29 -3.46 -0.12
N PRO A 111 -0.12 -2.76 1.01
CA PRO A 111 -0.43 -1.34 1.08
C PRO A 111 0.47 -0.49 0.18
N GLY A 112 -0.04 0.63 -0.31
CA GLY A 112 0.70 1.58 -1.13
C GLY A 112 -0.16 2.17 -2.25
N GLU A 113 0.29 3.28 -2.81
CA GLU A 113 -0.36 3.95 -3.94
C GLU A 113 -0.31 3.12 -5.24
N TRP A 114 0.61 2.19 -5.35
CA TRP A 114 0.77 1.31 -6.50
C TRP A 114 -0.52 0.58 -6.89
N GLY A 115 -1.39 0.30 -5.90
CA GLY A 115 -2.67 -0.38 -6.13
C GLY A 115 -3.73 0.49 -6.81
N ASN A 116 -3.60 1.82 -6.81
CA ASN A 116 -4.63 2.74 -7.30
C ASN A 116 -4.88 2.68 -8.82
N GLY A 117 -3.95 2.15 -9.58
CA GLY A 117 -4.09 1.97 -11.03
C GLY A 117 -4.44 0.53 -11.44
N VAL A 118 -4.71 -0.34 -10.48
CA VAL A 118 -5.01 -1.75 -10.76
C VAL A 118 -6.50 -1.92 -10.98
N LYS A 119 -6.87 -2.62 -12.06
CA LYS A 119 -8.23 -3.07 -12.32
C LYS A 119 -8.37 -4.56 -12.11
N VAL A 120 -9.47 -4.96 -11.47
CA VAL A 120 -9.87 -6.35 -11.28
C VAL A 120 -11.08 -6.61 -12.16
N CYS A 121 -10.87 -7.32 -13.25
CA CYS A 121 -11.90 -7.66 -14.21
C CYS A 121 -12.47 -9.04 -13.88
N VAL A 122 -13.77 -9.13 -13.71
CA VAL A 122 -14.49 -10.36 -13.34
C VAL A 122 -15.54 -10.67 -14.39
N ILE A 123 -15.69 -11.94 -14.70
CA ILE A 123 -16.83 -12.44 -15.47
C ILE A 123 -17.25 -13.79 -14.91
N ASP A 124 -18.54 -13.96 -14.68
CA ASP A 124 -19.10 -15.21 -14.17
C ASP A 124 -20.29 -15.73 -14.97
N ASP A 125 -20.84 -14.90 -15.84
CA ASP A 125 -21.93 -15.26 -16.74
C ASP A 125 -22.07 -14.21 -17.84
N PHE A 126 -23.10 -14.33 -18.65
CA PHE A 126 -23.41 -13.40 -19.72
C PHE A 126 -24.54 -12.44 -19.35
N ALA A 127 -24.62 -11.40 -20.19
CA ALA A 127 -25.69 -10.44 -20.12
C ALA A 127 -27.01 -11.08 -20.58
N ASP A 128 -28.10 -10.45 -20.14
CA ASP A 128 -29.45 -10.93 -20.44
C ASP A 128 -30.11 -10.19 -21.58
N GLN A 129 -29.75 -8.91 -21.80
CA GLN A 129 -30.46 -8.08 -22.79
C GLN A 129 -29.57 -6.95 -23.31
N VAL A 130 -29.77 -6.59 -24.58
CA VAL A 130 -29.23 -5.36 -25.18
C VAL A 130 -30.34 -4.34 -25.31
N VAL A 131 -30.09 -3.11 -24.82
CA VAL A 131 -31.05 -2.01 -24.79
C VAL A 131 -30.43 -0.80 -25.47
N GLY A 132 -31.18 -0.17 -26.39
CA GLY A 132 -30.68 0.99 -27.13
C GLY A 132 -31.43 2.28 -26.75
N PHE A 133 -30.67 3.37 -26.79
CA PHE A 133 -31.15 4.72 -26.46
C PHE A 133 -30.89 5.70 -27.60
N ALA A 134 -31.84 6.58 -27.88
CA ALA A 134 -31.71 7.59 -28.91
C ALA A 134 -30.74 8.72 -28.50
N THR A 135 -29.49 8.34 -28.29
CA THR A 135 -28.39 9.27 -28.00
C THR A 135 -27.13 8.79 -28.70
N THR A 136 -26.31 9.70 -29.16
CA THR A 136 -25.04 9.38 -29.87
C THR A 136 -23.89 9.02 -28.90
N ALA A 137 -23.97 9.46 -27.64
CA ALA A 137 -22.92 9.21 -26.69
C ALA A 137 -23.53 9.02 -25.30
N ILE A 138 -23.93 7.80 -24.97
CA ILE A 138 -24.46 7.48 -23.64
C ILE A 138 -23.36 7.54 -22.56
N SER A 139 -22.12 7.25 -22.93
CA SER A 139 -20.96 7.40 -22.06
C SER A 139 -20.72 8.86 -21.67
N ALA A 140 -20.97 9.80 -22.57
CA ALA A 140 -20.86 11.24 -22.28
C ALA A 140 -21.93 11.75 -21.28
N LEU A 141 -23.02 10.99 -21.09
CA LEU A 141 -24.01 11.23 -20.04
C LEU A 141 -23.62 10.62 -18.69
N GLY A 142 -22.41 10.05 -18.60
CA GLY A 142 -21.88 9.45 -17.38
C GLY A 142 -22.22 7.98 -17.20
N VAL A 143 -22.95 7.33 -18.11
CA VAL A 143 -23.27 5.91 -17.98
C VAL A 143 -22.05 5.05 -18.31
N ALA A 144 -21.66 4.22 -17.39
CA ALA A 144 -20.48 3.35 -17.51
C ALA A 144 -20.82 1.90 -17.19
N VAL A 145 -19.91 1.00 -17.54
CA VAL A 145 -19.97 -0.40 -17.12
C VAL A 145 -19.93 -0.46 -15.60
N GLY A 146 -20.79 -1.31 -15.00
CA GLY A 146 -20.94 -1.40 -13.57
C GLY A 146 -22.07 -0.55 -12.99
N TYR A 147 -22.65 0.37 -13.76
CA TYR A 147 -23.81 1.12 -13.30
C TYR A 147 -25.02 0.21 -13.06
N GLY A 148 -25.76 0.51 -12.00
CA GLY A 148 -27.09 -0.03 -11.78
C GLY A 148 -28.07 0.52 -12.80
N VAL A 149 -28.98 -0.31 -13.25
CA VAL A 149 -30.05 0.07 -14.15
C VAL A 149 -31.39 -0.47 -13.63
N THR A 150 -32.41 0.38 -13.60
CA THR A 150 -33.75 -0.04 -13.15
C THR A 150 -34.83 0.53 -14.07
N VAL A 151 -35.95 -0.20 -14.13
CA VAL A 151 -37.12 0.18 -14.93
C VAL A 151 -38.40 -0.31 -14.23
N ASP A 152 -39.45 0.49 -14.31
CA ASP A 152 -40.80 0.06 -13.90
C ASP A 152 -41.38 -0.91 -14.96
N ILE A 153 -41.66 -2.13 -14.51
CA ILE A 153 -42.25 -3.18 -15.35
C ILE A 153 -43.71 -3.45 -14.98
N SER A 154 -44.34 -2.57 -14.22
CA SER A 154 -45.74 -2.69 -13.84
C SER A 154 -46.63 -2.77 -15.09
N GLY A 155 -47.50 -3.76 -15.13
CA GLY A 155 -48.33 -4.04 -16.28
C GLY A 155 -47.77 -5.02 -17.28
N GLN A 156 -46.51 -5.43 -17.18
CA GLN A 156 -45.98 -6.52 -18.01
C GLN A 156 -46.63 -7.85 -17.61
N VAL A 157 -47.07 -8.60 -18.60
CA VAL A 157 -47.56 -9.98 -18.40
C VAL A 157 -46.39 -10.92 -18.40
N ILE A 158 -46.12 -11.50 -17.24
CA ILE A 158 -44.98 -12.40 -17.05
C ILE A 158 -45.50 -13.83 -16.99
N PRO A 159 -45.22 -14.71 -17.96
CA PRO A 159 -45.63 -16.10 -17.94
C PRO A 159 -44.98 -16.89 -16.77
N GLY A 160 -45.66 -17.80 -16.20
CA GLY A 160 -45.14 -18.73 -15.16
C GLY A 160 -45.56 -18.41 -13.73
N ALA A 161 -46.17 -17.30 -13.47
CA ALA A 161 -46.73 -16.94 -12.14
C ALA A 161 -48.13 -17.54 -11.92
N GLY A 162 -48.61 -18.46 -12.73
CA GLY A 162 -49.86 -19.18 -12.55
C GLY A 162 -51.15 -18.37 -12.77
N THR A 163 -51.06 -17.11 -13.08
CA THR A 163 -52.20 -16.22 -13.35
C THR A 163 -51.85 -15.19 -14.43
N THR A 164 -52.84 -14.79 -15.21
CA THR A 164 -52.77 -13.73 -16.22
C THR A 164 -52.76 -12.33 -15.62
N GLN A 165 -52.28 -12.12 -14.40
CA GLN A 165 -52.20 -10.82 -13.78
C GLN A 165 -50.91 -10.11 -14.19
N ALA A 166 -51.07 -8.83 -14.54
CA ALA A 166 -49.95 -7.95 -14.79
C ALA A 166 -49.08 -7.82 -13.54
N PHE A 167 -47.79 -7.96 -13.71
CA PHE A 167 -46.81 -7.77 -12.63
C PHE A 167 -46.84 -6.29 -12.18
N GLN A 168 -46.63 -6.08 -10.88
CA GLN A 168 -46.38 -4.73 -10.35
C GLN A 168 -45.03 -4.71 -9.68
N GLY A 169 -44.14 -3.86 -10.17
CA GLY A 169 -42.82 -3.73 -9.62
C GLY A 169 -41.76 -3.33 -10.64
N TYR A 170 -40.54 -3.55 -10.27
CA TYR A 170 -39.35 -3.05 -10.96
C TYR A 170 -38.42 -4.18 -11.37
N LEU A 171 -37.67 -3.92 -12.45
CA LEU A 171 -36.58 -4.77 -12.91
C LEU A 171 -35.27 -4.05 -12.63
N LYS A 172 -34.32 -4.76 -12.03
CA LYS A 172 -32.99 -4.24 -11.73
C LYS A 172 -31.93 -5.04 -12.46
N GLY A 173 -30.91 -4.35 -12.93
CA GLY A 173 -29.77 -4.97 -13.59
C GLY A 173 -28.49 -4.17 -13.42
N ILE A 174 -27.42 -4.71 -13.97
CA ILE A 174 -26.13 -4.04 -14.09
C ILE A 174 -25.78 -3.88 -15.55
N VAL A 175 -25.22 -2.73 -15.88
CA VAL A 175 -24.64 -2.45 -17.19
C VAL A 175 -23.32 -3.21 -17.32
N THR A 176 -23.25 -4.13 -18.27
CA THR A 176 -22.06 -4.97 -18.51
C THR A 176 -21.27 -4.53 -19.72
N ASN A 177 -21.87 -3.74 -20.61
CA ASN A 177 -21.19 -3.13 -21.74
C ASN A 177 -21.90 -1.85 -22.14
N VAL A 178 -21.14 -0.88 -22.68
CA VAL A 178 -21.62 0.39 -23.19
C VAL A 178 -21.03 0.59 -24.57
N VAL A 179 -21.85 0.88 -25.57
CA VAL A 179 -21.42 1.17 -26.94
C VAL A 179 -22.08 2.47 -27.38
N ASP A 180 -21.27 3.49 -27.60
CA ASP A 180 -21.73 4.75 -28.15
C ASP A 180 -22.05 4.62 -29.64
N GLY A 181 -23.09 5.31 -30.10
CA GLY A 181 -23.49 5.34 -31.51
C GLY A 181 -22.57 6.23 -32.34
N GLU A 182 -22.17 5.75 -33.50
CA GLU A 182 -21.18 6.49 -34.36
C GLU A 182 -21.73 7.72 -35.09
N THR A 183 -22.98 7.82 -35.43
CA THR A 183 -23.44 8.93 -36.24
C THR A 183 -24.88 9.31 -36.15
N ILE A 184 -25.78 8.98 -35.55
CA ILE A 184 -27.13 9.54 -35.46
C ILE A 184 -27.99 8.81 -34.46
N ASP A 185 -27.87 7.61 -34.20
CA ASP A 185 -29.13 7.11 -33.79
C ASP A 185 -29.23 6.29 -32.49
N VAL A 186 -28.30 5.45 -32.11
CA VAL A 186 -28.55 4.59 -30.97
C VAL A 186 -27.25 4.16 -30.28
N SER A 187 -27.03 4.70 -29.12
CA SER A 187 -26.11 4.06 -28.19
C SER A 187 -26.77 2.84 -27.58
N THR A 188 -26.01 1.79 -27.34
CA THR A 188 -26.53 0.58 -26.71
C THR A 188 -25.81 0.25 -25.42
N ILE A 189 -26.55 -0.31 -24.47
CA ILE A 189 -26.00 -0.96 -23.30
C ILE A 189 -26.35 -2.44 -23.32
N THR A 190 -25.48 -3.22 -22.74
CA THR A 190 -25.78 -4.62 -22.45
C THR A 190 -26.02 -4.75 -20.94
N VAL A 191 -27.07 -5.44 -20.56
CA VAL A 191 -27.52 -5.51 -19.17
C VAL A 191 -27.53 -6.95 -18.70
N LYS A 192 -26.91 -7.21 -17.54
CA LYS A 192 -27.17 -8.40 -16.73
C LYS A 192 -28.31 -8.10 -15.78
N ILE A 193 -29.46 -8.74 -15.97
CA ILE A 193 -30.61 -8.58 -15.11
C ILE A 193 -30.37 -9.37 -13.81
N HIS A 194 -30.46 -8.68 -12.69
CA HIS A 194 -30.18 -9.27 -11.39
C HIS A 194 -31.44 -9.66 -10.62
N SER A 195 -32.39 -8.79 -10.55
CA SER A 195 -33.59 -9.04 -9.74
C SER A 195 -34.83 -8.35 -10.28
N ARG A 196 -35.95 -8.92 -9.94
CA ARG A 196 -37.27 -8.33 -10.08
C ARG A 196 -37.82 -8.05 -8.68
N VAL A 197 -38.24 -6.84 -8.44
CA VAL A 197 -38.78 -6.40 -7.16
C VAL A 197 -40.29 -6.24 -7.30
N SER A 198 -41.08 -6.98 -6.52
CA SER A 198 -42.50 -6.88 -6.51
C SER A 198 -42.95 -5.73 -5.57
N THR A 199 -43.82 -4.86 -6.03
CA THR A 199 -44.47 -3.82 -5.18
C THR A 199 -45.89 -4.18 -4.76
N GLY A 200 -46.47 -5.24 -5.35
CA GLY A 200 -47.80 -5.71 -5.08
C GLY A 200 -47.85 -7.17 -4.61
N GLY A 201 -49.01 -7.58 -4.10
CA GLY A 201 -49.27 -8.96 -3.69
C GLY A 201 -48.92 -9.24 -2.23
N THR A 202 -48.70 -10.53 -1.92
CA THR A 202 -48.45 -11.00 -0.53
C THR A 202 -47.04 -10.78 -0.02
N GLN A 203 -46.10 -10.39 -0.87
CA GLN A 203 -44.68 -10.18 -0.52
C GLN A 203 -44.12 -8.98 -1.29
N PRO A 204 -44.55 -7.75 -0.98
CA PRO A 204 -43.94 -6.58 -1.57
C PRO A 204 -42.47 -6.45 -1.16
N GLY A 205 -41.64 -5.88 -2.03
CA GLY A 205 -40.20 -5.74 -1.80
C GLY A 205 -39.37 -6.99 -1.99
N ARG A 206 -39.94 -8.15 -2.32
CA ARG A 206 -39.20 -9.36 -2.56
C ARG A 206 -38.39 -9.29 -3.85
N HIS A 207 -37.10 -9.52 -3.75
CA HIS A 207 -36.22 -9.76 -4.90
C HIS A 207 -36.39 -11.20 -5.37
N ASP A 208 -36.93 -11.38 -6.54
CA ASP A 208 -37.10 -12.70 -7.16
C ASP A 208 -35.98 -12.94 -8.17
N ARG A 209 -34.94 -13.65 -7.73
CA ARG A 209 -33.77 -13.95 -8.56
C ARG A 209 -33.97 -15.20 -9.43
N GLN A 210 -34.84 -16.09 -9.06
CA GLN A 210 -35.15 -17.30 -9.85
C GLN A 210 -35.87 -16.98 -11.16
N ALA A 211 -36.44 -15.77 -11.28
CA ALA A 211 -37.14 -15.35 -12.49
C ALA A 211 -36.22 -15.16 -13.71
N TYR A 212 -34.93 -15.39 -13.59
CA TYR A 212 -33.96 -15.14 -14.67
C TYR A 212 -33.31 -16.38 -15.26
N SER A 213 -33.88 -17.54 -15.00
CA SER A 213 -33.52 -18.76 -15.75
C SER A 213 -33.84 -18.54 -17.24
N PRO A 214 -32.93 -18.93 -18.15
CA PRO A 214 -32.97 -18.49 -19.57
C PRO A 214 -34.14 -19.06 -20.37
N ASN A 215 -34.94 -19.93 -19.84
CA ASN A 215 -35.93 -20.73 -20.59
C ASN A 215 -37.37 -20.20 -20.57
N SER A 216 -37.63 -18.97 -20.18
CA SER A 216 -39.00 -18.47 -20.09
C SER A 216 -39.16 -17.01 -20.45
N SER A 217 -40.33 -16.61 -20.87
CA SER A 217 -40.70 -15.24 -21.20
C SER A 217 -40.76 -14.37 -19.95
N TYR A 218 -39.64 -13.77 -19.57
CA TYR A 218 -39.52 -13.00 -18.34
C TYR A 218 -39.60 -11.50 -18.58
N ALA A 219 -39.72 -10.78 -17.47
CA ALA A 219 -39.63 -9.35 -17.45
C ALA A 219 -38.38 -8.84 -18.18
N SER A 220 -38.53 -7.83 -19.00
CA SER A 220 -37.47 -7.29 -19.84
C SER A 220 -37.62 -5.78 -19.97
N PHE A 221 -36.52 -5.14 -20.37
CA PHE A 221 -36.56 -3.73 -20.76
C PHE A 221 -37.26 -3.59 -22.10
N LEU A 222 -38.30 -2.82 -22.16
CA LEU A 222 -39.10 -2.66 -23.38
C LEU A 222 -38.98 -1.24 -23.95
N LYS A 223 -39.14 -1.13 -25.26
CA LYS A 223 -39.17 0.17 -25.96
C LYS A 223 -40.25 1.08 -25.35
N GLY A 224 -39.90 2.35 -25.18
CA GLY A 224 -40.78 3.36 -24.59
C GLY A 224 -40.77 3.42 -23.08
N GLN A 225 -40.09 2.49 -22.41
CA GLN A 225 -39.91 2.57 -20.96
C GLN A 225 -38.81 3.55 -20.59
N ARG A 226 -38.96 4.21 -19.46
CA ARG A 226 -37.93 5.10 -18.89
C ARG A 226 -37.06 4.31 -17.92
N VAL A 227 -35.78 4.31 -18.21
CA VAL A 227 -34.76 3.60 -17.47
C VAL A 227 -33.93 4.58 -16.69
N MET A 228 -33.68 4.31 -15.43
CA MET A 228 -32.80 5.06 -14.58
C MET A 228 -31.49 4.34 -14.38
N PHE A 229 -30.41 5.09 -14.48
CA PHE A 229 -29.04 4.62 -14.19
C PHE A 229 -28.55 5.22 -12.88
N VAL A 230 -27.84 4.43 -12.10
CA VAL A 230 -27.21 4.83 -10.85
C VAL A 230 -25.79 4.32 -10.83
N ASP A 231 -24.85 5.18 -10.46
CA ASP A 231 -23.45 4.77 -10.31
C ASP A 231 -23.35 3.56 -9.38
N PHE A 232 -22.42 2.68 -9.73
CA PHE A 232 -22.07 1.50 -8.94
C PHE A 232 -21.83 1.80 -7.46
N ASN A 233 -21.22 2.94 -7.15
CA ASN A 233 -20.92 3.35 -5.78
C ASN A 233 -22.15 3.86 -4.99
N GLY A 234 -23.33 3.90 -5.60
CA GLY A 234 -24.65 4.07 -4.96
C GLY A 234 -24.91 5.33 -4.13
N LEU A 235 -23.87 5.92 -3.63
CA LEU A 235 -23.84 7.16 -2.87
C LEU A 235 -22.78 8.03 -3.48
N ILE A 236 -23.19 8.89 -4.39
CA ILE A 236 -22.37 10.05 -4.63
C ILE A 236 -22.62 10.99 -3.45
N THR A 237 -21.85 10.81 -2.42
CA THR A 237 -21.42 11.97 -1.68
C THR A 237 -20.68 12.78 -2.71
N SER A 238 -21.35 13.83 -3.22
CA SER A 238 -20.66 14.82 -4.02
C SER A 238 -19.43 15.22 -3.24
N PRO A 239 -18.23 14.88 -3.65
CA PRO A 239 -17.10 15.62 -3.19
C PRO A 239 -17.47 17.05 -3.60
N ILE A 240 -17.43 17.95 -2.67
CA ILE A 240 -17.38 19.36 -3.02
C ILE A 240 -16.00 19.47 -3.63
N ASP A 241 -15.93 19.29 -4.95
CA ASP A 241 -14.67 19.25 -5.69
C ASP A 241 -13.95 20.60 -5.64
N SER A 242 -14.60 21.63 -5.10
CA SER A 242 -13.97 22.93 -4.97
C SER A 242 -14.34 23.63 -3.67
N ILE A 243 -13.33 24.13 -3.00
CA ILE A 243 -13.48 25.15 -1.97
C ILE A 243 -13.85 26.46 -2.66
N SER A 244 -15.12 26.79 -2.72
CA SER A 244 -15.57 28.07 -3.24
C SER A 244 -15.92 29.00 -2.09
N THR A 245 -15.08 29.97 -1.81
CA THR A 245 -15.22 31.19 -0.98
C THR A 245 -15.74 31.10 0.48
N VAL A 246 -15.18 31.57 1.34
CA VAL A 246 -14.64 32.66 2.13
C VAL A 246 -15.46 32.95 3.39
N GLY A 247 -15.10 32.38 4.50
CA GLY A 247 -15.22 33.01 5.80
C GLY A 247 -13.83 33.09 6.42
N LEU A 248 -13.24 34.26 6.50
CA LEU A 248 -11.90 34.44 7.05
C LEU A 248 -11.97 34.93 8.47
N THR A 249 -11.32 34.26 9.39
CA THR A 249 -10.91 34.85 10.65
C THR A 249 -9.55 35.55 10.40
N THR A 250 -9.51 36.83 10.60
CA THR A 250 -8.33 37.66 10.39
C THR A 250 -7.14 37.22 11.25
N SER A 251 -5.95 37.17 10.66
CA SER A 251 -4.72 36.98 11.43
C SER A 251 -4.27 38.28 12.06
N THR A 252 -3.60 38.20 13.18
CA THR A 252 -2.98 39.34 13.82
C THR A 252 -1.83 39.93 12.94
N ALA A 253 -1.70 41.26 12.86
CA ALA A 253 -0.66 41.89 12.10
C ALA A 253 0.75 41.44 12.50
N ILE A 254 1.60 41.20 11.52
CA ILE A 254 2.97 40.78 11.73
C ILE A 254 3.89 41.83 11.12
N ASN A 255 4.65 42.51 11.96
CA ASN A 255 5.59 43.51 11.51
C ASN A 255 6.67 42.93 10.58
N GLY A 256 6.82 43.51 9.40
CA GLY A 256 7.82 43.08 8.42
C GLY A 256 7.40 42.03 7.41
N GLN A 257 6.12 41.62 7.44
CA GLN A 257 5.59 40.59 6.51
C GLN A 257 4.55 41.17 5.54
N GLN A 258 4.42 42.49 5.41
CA GLN A 258 3.48 43.12 4.48
C GLN A 258 3.81 42.77 3.03
N GLY A 259 2.79 42.45 2.24
CA GLY A 259 2.91 42.15 0.82
C GLY A 259 3.58 40.81 0.46
N GLN A 260 4.00 40.04 1.44
CA GLN A 260 4.65 38.76 1.19
C GLN A 260 3.61 37.73 0.73
N THR A 261 3.92 36.98 -0.33
CA THR A 261 3.14 35.84 -0.82
C THR A 261 3.83 34.51 -0.47
N TYR A 262 3.10 33.62 0.15
CA TYR A 262 3.53 32.28 0.48
C TYR A 262 2.79 31.31 -0.45
N ALA A 263 3.53 30.59 -1.28
CA ALA A 263 2.98 29.71 -2.30
C ALA A 263 2.86 28.25 -1.83
N GLY A 264 1.78 27.59 -2.22
CA GLY A 264 1.57 26.16 -1.99
C GLY A 264 1.43 25.76 -0.52
N VAL A 265 0.96 26.65 0.32
CA VAL A 265 0.82 26.38 1.77
C VAL A 265 -0.32 25.40 2.02
N GLY A 266 -0.02 24.27 2.64
CA GLY A 266 -1.02 23.30 3.09
C GLY A 266 -1.65 23.71 4.41
N GLY A 267 -2.88 23.26 4.65
CA GLY A 267 -3.59 23.48 5.90
C GLY A 267 -3.97 22.17 6.58
N THR A 268 -4.15 22.22 7.90
CA THR A 268 -4.74 21.12 8.67
C THR A 268 -6.25 21.25 8.64
N THR A 269 -6.95 20.14 8.35
CA THR A 269 -8.40 20.13 8.31
C THR A 269 -9.00 19.82 9.68
N GLY A 270 -10.12 20.48 10.01
CA GLY A 270 -10.99 20.13 11.14
C GLY A 270 -12.11 19.15 10.76
N GLY A 271 -12.11 18.62 9.52
CA GLY A 271 -13.12 17.73 8.97
C GLY A 271 -12.52 16.54 8.21
N THR A 272 -13.25 16.04 7.23
CA THR A 272 -12.92 14.81 6.49
C THR A 272 -12.00 15.02 5.28
N GLY A 273 -11.82 16.25 4.82
CA GLY A 273 -11.04 16.56 3.62
C GLY A 273 -9.54 16.63 3.85
N SER A 274 -8.78 16.52 2.77
CA SER A 274 -7.30 16.58 2.77
C SER A 274 -6.71 17.20 1.51
N LYS A 275 -5.42 17.55 1.55
CA LYS A 275 -4.59 17.98 0.41
C LYS A 275 -4.94 19.36 -0.19
N ALA A 276 -5.77 20.19 0.45
CA ALA A 276 -5.94 21.55 -0.04
C ALA A 276 -4.66 22.36 0.16
N SER A 277 -4.25 23.12 -0.87
CA SER A 277 -3.13 24.04 -0.79
C SER A 277 -3.47 25.44 -1.32
N PHE A 278 -2.80 26.45 -0.78
CA PHE A 278 -3.15 27.84 -0.99
C PHE A 278 -1.91 28.68 -1.28
N ASN A 279 -2.07 29.69 -2.12
CA ASN A 279 -1.18 30.84 -2.13
C ASN A 279 -1.77 31.90 -1.21
N ILE A 280 -1.00 32.36 -0.24
CA ILE A 280 -1.44 33.31 0.78
C ILE A 280 -0.62 34.56 0.69
N THR A 281 -1.27 35.67 0.41
CA THR A 281 -0.65 37.01 0.38
C THR A 281 -1.08 37.82 1.59
N ARG A 282 -0.13 38.30 2.33
CA ARG A 282 -0.38 39.27 3.39
C ARG A 282 -0.54 40.68 2.79
N ASN A 283 -1.49 41.45 3.29
CA ASN A 283 -1.70 42.77 2.75
C ASN A 283 -0.50 43.72 3.00
N ASN A 284 -0.45 44.76 2.20
CA ASN A 284 0.68 45.75 2.23
C ASN A 284 0.60 46.76 3.36
N THR A 285 -0.53 46.81 4.08
CA THR A 285 -0.81 47.92 5.05
C THR A 285 -0.48 47.47 6.47
N ASP A 286 -0.98 46.35 6.90
CA ASP A 286 -0.90 45.85 8.27
C ASP A 286 -0.34 44.42 8.40
N GLY A 287 -0.07 43.74 7.28
CA GLY A 287 0.44 42.37 7.25
C GLY A 287 -0.58 41.30 7.59
N ASN A 288 -1.85 41.66 7.70
CA ASN A 288 -2.94 40.72 7.92
C ASN A 288 -3.20 39.82 6.68
N ILE A 289 -3.87 38.71 6.87
CA ILE A 289 -4.31 37.86 5.78
C ILE A 289 -5.77 38.17 5.50
N ASP A 290 -6.01 38.88 4.42
CA ASP A 290 -7.34 39.20 3.96
C ASP A 290 -7.95 38.05 3.11
N ALA A 291 -9.24 38.07 2.98
CA ALA A 291 -9.96 37.07 2.15
C ALA A 291 -9.47 37.01 0.71
N SER A 292 -9.17 38.19 0.14
CA SER A 292 -8.64 38.31 -1.23
C SER A 292 -7.17 37.86 -1.36
N GLY A 293 -6.47 37.73 -0.26
CA GLY A 293 -5.08 37.27 -0.22
C GLY A 293 -4.95 35.76 -0.18
N ILE A 294 -6.05 35.02 -0.13
CA ILE A 294 -6.00 33.54 -0.14
C ILE A 294 -6.53 33.02 -1.47
N VAL A 295 -5.63 32.47 -2.26
CA VAL A 295 -5.92 31.85 -3.56
C VAL A 295 -5.73 30.34 -3.44
N ILE A 296 -6.74 29.58 -3.82
CA ILE A 296 -6.67 28.12 -3.84
C ILE A 296 -5.78 27.68 -5.00
N VAL A 297 -4.77 26.91 -4.71
CA VAL A 297 -3.87 26.30 -5.72
C VAL A 297 -4.34 24.88 -6.03
N ASP A 298 -4.61 24.10 -4.98
CA ASP A 298 -5.21 22.77 -5.06
C ASP A 298 -6.41 22.75 -4.12
N ALA A 299 -7.57 22.33 -4.64
CA ALA A 299 -8.78 22.25 -3.85
C ALA A 299 -8.78 21.07 -2.85
N GLY A 300 -7.88 20.12 -3.04
CA GLY A 300 -7.87 18.89 -2.26
C GLY A 300 -9.08 17.99 -2.54
N ILE A 301 -9.28 17.00 -1.71
CA ILE A 301 -10.33 15.99 -1.88
C ILE A 301 -11.06 15.69 -0.56
N GLY A 302 -12.31 15.27 -0.65
CA GLY A 302 -13.08 14.73 0.48
C GLY A 302 -13.56 15.78 1.48
N TYR A 303 -13.56 17.06 1.15
CA TYR A 303 -14.13 18.11 2.00
C TYR A 303 -15.65 18.09 1.99
N THR A 304 -16.25 18.36 3.14
CA THR A 304 -17.69 18.53 3.30
C THR A 304 -18.00 19.98 3.71
N VAL A 305 -19.22 20.42 3.42
CA VAL A 305 -19.65 21.76 3.82
C VAL A 305 -19.65 21.87 5.34
N GLY A 306 -18.99 22.90 5.84
CA GLY A 306 -18.76 23.12 7.28
C GLY A 306 -17.37 22.72 7.75
N ASP A 307 -16.59 21.99 6.94
CA ASP A 307 -15.18 21.73 7.25
C ASP A 307 -14.40 23.05 7.33
N THR A 308 -13.38 23.06 8.15
CA THR A 308 -12.45 24.18 8.28
C THR A 308 -11.04 23.72 7.92
N VAL A 309 -10.35 24.54 7.16
CA VAL A 309 -8.93 24.35 6.89
C VAL A 309 -8.16 25.41 7.64
N SER A 310 -7.38 25.00 8.62
CA SER A 310 -6.54 25.89 9.42
C SER A 310 -5.13 25.91 8.87
N ILE A 311 -4.61 27.09 8.64
CA ILE A 311 -3.25 27.30 8.15
C ILE A 311 -2.44 27.89 9.29
N GLY A 312 -1.39 27.18 9.71
CA GLY A 312 -0.52 27.64 10.79
C GLY A 312 0.18 28.93 10.46
N GLY A 313 0.30 29.80 11.44
CA GLY A 313 0.98 31.09 11.29
C GLY A 313 2.43 30.94 10.88
N SER A 314 3.12 29.91 11.33
CA SER A 314 4.52 29.62 10.97
C SER A 314 4.69 29.39 9.46
N ALA A 315 3.70 28.77 8.82
CA ALA A 315 3.69 28.53 7.38
C ALA A 315 3.56 29.79 6.54
N VAL A 316 3.11 30.88 7.14
CA VAL A 316 2.90 32.19 6.51
C VAL A 316 3.67 33.32 7.21
N GLY A 317 4.79 33.00 7.83
CA GLY A 317 5.72 33.94 8.42
C GLY A 317 5.29 34.51 9.78
N GLY A 318 4.49 33.79 10.55
CA GLY A 318 4.01 34.17 11.87
C GLY A 318 4.08 33.08 12.92
N PHE A 319 3.33 33.23 14.00
CA PHE A 319 3.19 32.24 15.08
C PHE A 319 1.87 31.44 14.94
N ASP A 320 1.92 30.12 15.11
CA ASP A 320 0.81 29.23 14.81
C ASP A 320 -0.49 29.49 15.58
N LEU A 321 -0.40 29.91 16.82
CA LEU A 321 -1.59 30.06 17.68
C LEU A 321 -2.36 31.39 17.48
N THR A 322 -1.70 32.44 16.94
CA THR A 322 -2.28 33.78 16.89
C THR A 322 -2.25 34.45 15.52
N GLN A 323 -1.51 33.92 14.57
CA GLN A 323 -1.20 34.59 13.29
C GLN A 323 -1.48 33.74 12.05
N GLY A 324 -2.16 32.61 12.24
CA GLY A 324 -2.64 31.77 11.18
C GLY A 324 -3.96 32.24 10.56
N ALA A 325 -4.45 31.51 9.61
CA ALA A 325 -5.73 31.75 8.96
C ALA A 325 -6.64 30.51 9.03
N VAL A 326 -7.94 30.72 9.10
CA VAL A 326 -8.94 29.64 9.02
C VAL A 326 -9.83 29.92 7.82
N LYS A 327 -9.98 28.91 6.97
CA LYS A 327 -10.88 28.97 5.82
C LYS A 327 -12.04 28.01 5.99
N SER A 328 -13.28 28.56 5.94
CA SER A 328 -14.50 27.76 5.94
C SER A 328 -14.95 27.47 4.51
N ILE A 329 -15.57 26.33 4.31
CA ILE A 329 -16.08 25.86 3.02
C ILE A 329 -17.54 26.27 2.88
N SER A 330 -17.86 27.02 1.81
CA SER A 330 -19.21 27.51 1.53
C SER A 330 -19.50 27.54 0.03
N GLY A 331 -20.72 27.22 -0.38
CA GLY A 331 -21.18 27.31 -1.78
C GLY A 331 -22.02 28.55 -2.03
N VAL A 332 -22.12 29.04 -3.28
CA VAL A 332 -22.78 30.31 -3.61
C VAL A 332 -23.86 30.17 -4.67
N SER A 333 -24.97 30.90 -4.46
CA SER A 333 -25.99 31.16 -5.46
C SER A 333 -26.40 32.63 -5.40
N THR A 334 -27.06 33.17 -6.38
CA THR A 334 -27.54 34.55 -6.46
C THR A 334 -28.81 34.78 -5.65
N PHE A 335 -28.90 35.87 -4.89
CA PHE A 335 -29.99 36.15 -3.93
C PHE A 335 -30.66 37.51 -4.11
N THR A 336 -31.89 37.57 -3.65
CA THR A 336 -32.60 38.83 -3.38
C THR A 336 -32.28 39.29 -1.96
N THR A 337 -32.09 40.59 -1.75
CA THR A 337 -31.84 41.18 -0.43
C THR A 337 -33.08 41.15 0.46
N ILE A 338 -32.93 40.73 1.71
CA ILE A 338 -33.94 40.69 2.77
C ILE A 338 -33.70 41.81 3.77
N PRO A 339 -34.73 42.48 4.31
CA PRO A 339 -34.55 43.57 5.27
C PRO A 339 -33.86 43.14 6.57
N ALA A 340 -33.20 44.11 7.21
CA ALA A 340 -32.24 43.95 8.32
C ALA A 340 -32.90 43.61 9.67
N ALA A 341 -33.62 42.51 9.81
CA ALA A 341 -34.28 42.20 11.09
C ALA A 341 -33.47 41.24 12.00
N SER A 342 -32.54 40.43 11.52
CA SER A 342 -31.71 39.56 12.36
C SER A 342 -30.52 39.02 11.60
N ASN A 343 -29.30 39.29 12.10
CA ASN A 343 -28.05 38.67 11.64
C ASN A 343 -27.89 37.31 12.31
N GLY A 344 -27.34 36.36 11.61
CA GLY A 344 -27.03 35.03 12.15
C GLY A 344 -26.95 33.94 11.12
N ILE A 345 -26.69 32.74 11.61
CA ILE A 345 -26.70 31.52 10.81
C ILE A 345 -27.99 30.76 11.09
N TYR A 346 -28.74 30.49 10.07
CA TYR A 346 -29.95 29.67 10.11
C TYR A 346 -29.59 28.30 9.54
N LEU A 347 -29.75 27.25 10.37
CA LEU A 347 -29.35 25.89 10.02
C LEU A 347 -30.53 25.07 9.52
N SER A 348 -30.28 24.21 8.54
CA SER A 348 -31.27 23.23 8.02
C SER A 348 -32.60 23.88 7.54
N VAL A 349 -32.53 25.05 6.95
CA VAL A 349 -33.70 25.75 6.42
C VAL A 349 -34.22 25.04 5.17
N ALA A 350 -35.49 24.68 5.15
CA ALA A 350 -36.06 23.98 4.00
C ALA A 350 -36.24 24.93 2.80
N GLY A 351 -35.93 24.44 1.62
CA GLY A 351 -36.26 25.04 0.34
C GLY A 351 -37.62 24.52 -0.14
N VAL A 352 -38.50 25.40 -0.60
CA VAL A 352 -39.83 25.08 -1.17
C VAL A 352 -39.76 25.30 -2.69
N SER A 353 -40.24 24.34 -3.44
CA SER A 353 -40.31 24.37 -4.90
C SER A 353 -41.62 23.75 -5.38
N THR A 354 -41.92 23.94 -6.66
CA THR A 354 -43.14 23.41 -7.28
C THR A 354 -43.00 21.98 -7.79
N VAL A 355 -41.78 21.53 -8.02
CA VAL A 355 -41.50 20.22 -8.61
C VAL A 355 -40.57 19.41 -7.71
N GLY A 356 -39.41 19.95 -7.39
CA GLY A 356 -38.44 19.29 -6.52
C GLY A 356 -38.79 19.35 -5.04
N SER A 357 -38.22 18.47 -4.22
CA SER A 357 -38.52 18.43 -2.77
C SER A 357 -37.30 18.03 -1.96
N GLY A 358 -37.29 18.31 -0.67
CA GLY A 358 -36.31 17.83 0.29
C GLY A 358 -35.00 18.59 0.35
N ILE A 359 -34.81 19.68 -0.42
CA ILE A 359 -33.60 20.50 -0.31
C ILE A 359 -33.61 21.28 1.00
N SER A 360 -32.48 21.38 1.64
CA SER A 360 -32.30 22.22 2.83
C SER A 360 -30.96 22.94 2.81
N PHE A 361 -30.93 24.10 3.46
CA PHE A 361 -29.82 25.03 3.41
C PHE A 361 -29.36 25.47 4.79
N ASN A 362 -28.07 25.76 4.92
CA ASN A 362 -27.56 26.67 5.92
C ASN A 362 -27.50 28.07 5.32
N VAL A 363 -28.15 29.05 5.93
CA VAL A 363 -28.24 30.43 5.43
C VAL A 363 -27.54 31.38 6.42
N TYR A 364 -26.58 32.14 5.92
CA TYR A 364 -25.92 33.18 6.70
C TYR A 364 -26.48 34.55 6.29
N ARG A 365 -26.94 35.35 7.28
CA ARG A 365 -27.32 36.74 7.09
C ARG A 365 -26.26 37.66 7.71
N ASP A 366 -25.85 38.65 6.96
CA ASP A 366 -24.91 39.67 7.42
C ASP A 366 -25.55 40.74 8.36
N SER A 367 -24.71 41.62 8.90
CA SER A 367 -25.19 42.70 9.80
C SER A 367 -26.06 43.75 9.13
N GLY A 368 -26.12 43.80 7.80
CA GLY A 368 -27.00 44.66 7.00
C GLY A 368 -28.32 44.00 6.66
N GLY A 369 -28.55 42.76 7.09
CA GLY A 369 -29.74 41.95 6.80
C GLY A 369 -29.68 41.23 5.44
N GLY A 370 -28.63 41.40 4.68
CA GLY A 370 -28.47 40.70 3.41
C GLY A 370 -28.13 39.21 3.61
N ILE A 371 -28.39 38.40 2.60
CA ILE A 371 -27.98 37.00 2.58
C ILE A 371 -26.53 36.98 2.06
N GLY A 372 -25.62 36.64 2.94
CA GLY A 372 -24.20 36.57 2.62
C GLY A 372 -23.82 35.25 1.99
N THR A 373 -24.27 34.11 2.53
CA THR A 373 -24.04 32.78 1.97
C THR A 373 -25.21 31.87 2.19
N VAL A 374 -25.46 30.98 1.21
CA VAL A 374 -26.39 29.86 1.35
C VAL A 374 -25.70 28.62 0.92
N THR A 375 -25.73 27.59 1.75
CA THR A 375 -25.09 26.34 1.50
C THR A 375 -26.12 25.22 1.55
N ALA A 376 -26.30 24.48 0.49
CA ALA A 376 -27.13 23.29 0.51
C ALA A 376 -26.48 22.20 1.38
N ILE A 377 -27.22 21.75 2.39
CA ILE A 377 -26.80 20.63 3.25
C ILE A 377 -27.49 19.32 2.86
N ASN A 378 -28.66 19.43 2.25
CA ASN A 378 -29.32 18.34 1.56
C ASN A 378 -29.72 18.86 0.18
N THR A 379 -29.32 18.14 -0.88
CA THR A 379 -29.59 18.57 -2.27
C THR A 379 -30.98 18.27 -2.75
N GLY A 380 -31.78 17.53 -1.99
CA GLY A 380 -33.13 17.16 -2.36
C GLY A 380 -33.22 16.29 -3.60
N LEU A 381 -34.42 16.13 -4.12
CA LEU A 381 -34.69 15.23 -5.26
C LEU A 381 -35.75 15.85 -6.19
N GLY A 382 -35.69 15.46 -7.47
CA GLY A 382 -36.72 15.78 -8.47
C GLY A 382 -36.67 17.19 -9.01
N TYR A 383 -35.63 17.95 -8.78
CA TYR A 383 -35.45 19.30 -9.31
C TYR A 383 -35.19 19.31 -10.80
N GLN A 384 -35.66 20.39 -11.46
CA GLN A 384 -35.42 20.64 -12.89
C GLN A 384 -34.45 21.81 -13.08
N LEU A 385 -33.74 21.82 -14.19
CA LEU A 385 -32.86 22.92 -14.58
C LEU A 385 -33.73 24.21 -14.73
N ASN A 386 -33.26 25.32 -14.20
CA ASN A 386 -33.96 26.62 -14.10
C ASN A 386 -35.20 26.67 -13.17
N GLU A 387 -35.41 25.62 -12.42
CA GLU A 387 -36.45 25.65 -11.38
C GLU A 387 -36.08 26.62 -10.26
N VAL A 388 -37.11 27.29 -9.72
CA VAL A 388 -36.94 28.25 -8.63
C VAL A 388 -37.25 27.58 -7.30
N VAL A 389 -36.26 27.58 -6.42
CA VAL A 389 -36.40 27.13 -5.02
C VAL A 389 -36.50 28.34 -4.13
N THR A 390 -37.55 28.40 -3.31
CA THR A 390 -37.81 29.49 -2.41
C THR A 390 -37.44 29.13 -0.99
N ILE A 391 -36.65 29.96 -0.34
CA ILE A 391 -36.45 29.92 1.10
C ILE A 391 -37.39 30.93 1.73
N GLU A 392 -38.29 30.48 2.57
CA GLU A 392 -39.28 31.37 3.21
C GLU A 392 -38.62 32.35 4.17
N GLY A 393 -38.94 33.63 4.04
CA GLY A 393 -38.40 34.70 4.85
C GLY A 393 -38.55 34.46 6.34
N ALA A 394 -39.69 33.92 6.78
CA ALA A 394 -39.94 33.59 8.18
C ALA A 394 -38.90 32.57 8.74
N SER A 395 -38.41 31.65 7.90
CA SER A 395 -37.43 30.65 8.29
C SER A 395 -36.03 31.20 8.47
N ILE A 396 -35.76 32.40 8.02
CA ILE A 396 -34.47 33.09 8.09
C ILE A 396 -34.58 34.47 8.79
N GLY A 397 -35.57 34.64 9.64
CA GLY A 397 -35.74 35.84 10.48
C GLY A 397 -36.34 37.05 9.81
N GLY A 398 -37.05 36.87 8.70
CA GLY A 398 -37.82 37.86 7.98
C GLY A 398 -39.32 37.53 7.99
N THR A 399 -40.08 38.10 7.07
CA THR A 399 -41.53 37.88 6.88
C THR A 399 -41.84 37.20 5.55
N THR A 400 -42.68 36.16 5.55
CA THR A 400 -43.13 35.48 4.32
C THR A 400 -44.42 36.15 3.83
N PRO A 401 -44.59 36.47 2.55
CA PRO A 401 -43.69 36.20 1.41
C PRO A 401 -42.73 37.36 1.09
N THR A 402 -42.75 38.46 1.83
CA THR A 402 -42.09 39.71 1.47
C THR A 402 -40.55 39.55 1.44
N ASP A 403 -40.03 38.74 2.33
CA ASP A 403 -38.60 38.55 2.56
C ASP A 403 -38.13 37.17 2.10
N ASN A 404 -38.85 36.54 1.18
CA ASN A 404 -38.45 35.25 0.64
C ASN A 404 -37.17 35.36 -0.20
N ALA A 405 -36.26 34.45 -0.02
CA ALA A 405 -35.08 34.30 -0.89
C ALA A 405 -35.35 33.25 -2.00
N THR A 406 -34.98 33.57 -3.20
CA THR A 406 -35.14 32.66 -4.33
C THR A 406 -33.82 32.21 -4.90
N LEU A 407 -33.71 30.95 -5.17
CA LEU A 407 -32.56 30.28 -5.78
C LEU A 407 -32.98 29.65 -7.09
N THR A 408 -32.20 29.79 -8.13
CA THR A 408 -32.46 29.10 -9.40
C THR A 408 -31.54 27.91 -9.52
N VAL A 409 -32.06 26.74 -9.82
CA VAL A 409 -31.30 25.54 -10.08
C VAL A 409 -30.50 25.75 -11.38
N SER A 410 -29.21 25.99 -11.27
CA SER A 410 -28.33 26.28 -12.39
C SER A 410 -27.64 25.02 -12.95
N ALA A 411 -27.55 23.97 -12.16
CA ALA A 411 -27.07 22.66 -12.57
C ALA A 411 -27.76 21.57 -11.75
N LEU A 412 -28.05 20.47 -12.38
CA LEU A 412 -28.52 19.27 -11.73
C LEU A 412 -27.30 18.39 -11.42
N ARG A 413 -27.40 17.64 -10.36
CA ARG A 413 -26.42 16.63 -10.02
C ARG A 413 -26.62 15.46 -10.97
N ASP A 414 -25.59 15.15 -11.78
CA ASP A 414 -25.62 14.12 -12.84
C ASP A 414 -25.34 12.70 -12.31
N ASP A 415 -25.54 12.45 -11.03
CA ASP A 415 -25.41 11.11 -10.46
C ASP A 415 -26.54 10.15 -10.86
N LYS A 416 -27.56 10.65 -11.57
CA LYS A 416 -28.70 9.84 -12.03
C LYS A 416 -29.10 10.25 -13.45
N VAL A 417 -28.86 9.32 -14.35
CA VAL A 417 -29.26 9.49 -15.74
C VAL A 417 -30.55 8.73 -15.97
N VAL A 418 -31.55 9.39 -16.55
CA VAL A 418 -32.83 8.78 -16.95
C VAL A 418 -33.01 8.90 -18.44
N LEU A 419 -33.14 7.76 -19.13
CA LEU A 419 -33.29 7.70 -20.58
C LEU A 419 -34.50 6.85 -20.98
N GLU A 420 -35.13 7.20 -22.09
CA GLU A 420 -36.15 6.38 -22.69
C GLU A 420 -35.54 5.33 -23.61
N VAL A 421 -36.01 4.09 -23.50
CA VAL A 421 -35.57 2.98 -24.34
C VAL A 421 -36.09 3.18 -25.76
N ALA A 422 -35.21 3.42 -26.72
CA ALA A 422 -35.50 3.57 -28.12
C ALA A 422 -35.65 2.21 -28.82
N THR A 423 -34.77 1.27 -28.49
CA THR A 423 -34.79 -0.08 -29.05
C THR A 423 -34.44 -1.10 -27.94
N SER A 424 -35.06 -2.25 -27.99
CA SER A 424 -34.70 -3.37 -27.13
C SER A 424 -34.76 -4.68 -27.90
N ASN A 425 -33.76 -5.52 -27.73
CA ASN A 425 -33.81 -6.88 -28.25
C ASN A 425 -34.57 -7.78 -27.29
N SER A 426 -35.02 -8.94 -27.78
CA SER A 426 -35.47 -10.01 -26.92
C SER A 426 -34.36 -10.40 -25.95
N ARG A 427 -34.71 -10.95 -24.80
CA ARG A 427 -33.70 -11.47 -23.89
C ARG A 427 -32.80 -12.47 -24.61
N LEU A 428 -31.52 -12.37 -24.38
CA LEU A 428 -30.52 -13.25 -24.94
C LEU A 428 -30.68 -14.65 -24.35
N LEU A 429 -30.91 -15.63 -25.22
CA LEU A 429 -31.03 -17.05 -24.81
C LEU A 429 -29.64 -17.68 -24.83
N VAL A 430 -29.41 -18.60 -23.89
CA VAL A 430 -28.10 -19.24 -23.67
C VAL A 430 -27.58 -19.96 -24.92
N ASP A 431 -28.48 -20.57 -25.68
CA ASP A 431 -28.11 -21.48 -26.78
C ASP A 431 -27.92 -20.80 -28.14
N GLY A 432 -28.10 -19.51 -28.23
CA GLY A 432 -28.07 -18.80 -29.52
C GLY A 432 -27.08 -17.66 -29.63
N VAL A 433 -26.27 -17.38 -28.61
CA VAL A 433 -25.48 -16.14 -28.54
C VAL A 433 -24.06 -16.40 -28.06
N ASP A 434 -23.30 -17.18 -28.79
CA ASP A 434 -21.84 -17.21 -28.65
C ASP A 434 -21.23 -15.81 -28.90
N ASP A 435 -21.91 -14.98 -29.64
CA ASP A 435 -21.42 -13.67 -30.02
C ASP A 435 -21.30 -12.68 -28.87
N TRP A 436 -22.20 -12.70 -27.88
CA TRP A 436 -22.10 -11.71 -26.78
C TRP A 436 -20.91 -11.98 -25.88
N TYR A 437 -20.55 -13.23 -25.55
CA TYR A 437 -19.34 -13.54 -24.81
C TYR A 437 -18.10 -13.19 -25.64
N ASN A 438 -18.15 -13.49 -26.93
CA ASN A 438 -17.11 -13.14 -27.88
C ASN A 438 -16.92 -11.63 -28.02
N ALA A 439 -17.96 -10.84 -27.78
CA ALA A 439 -17.93 -9.38 -27.80
C ALA A 439 -17.61 -8.76 -26.42
N GLN A 440 -17.64 -9.52 -25.32
CA GLN A 440 -17.31 -9.00 -24.00
C GLN A 440 -15.81 -8.77 -23.85
N ASP A 441 -15.45 -7.56 -23.50
CA ASP A 441 -14.07 -7.15 -23.20
C ASP A 441 -13.81 -7.03 -21.70
N LEU A 442 -12.60 -6.70 -21.30
CA LEU A 442 -12.23 -6.50 -19.89
C LEU A 442 -12.73 -5.17 -19.30
N GLY A 443 -13.28 -4.27 -20.09
CA GLY A 443 -13.71 -2.93 -19.66
C GLY A 443 -12.55 -2.00 -19.29
N LEU A 444 -11.50 -1.99 -20.11
CA LEU A 444 -10.33 -1.13 -19.91
C LEU A 444 -10.49 0.18 -20.70
N ASP A 445 -10.02 1.29 -20.14
CA ASP A 445 -10.20 2.63 -20.71
C ASP A 445 -9.40 2.84 -22.01
N ASN A 446 -8.26 2.18 -22.17
CA ASN A 446 -7.32 2.46 -23.26
C ASN A 446 -7.01 1.25 -24.16
N SER A 447 -7.63 0.10 -23.93
CA SER A 447 -7.40 -1.10 -24.74
C SER A 447 -8.62 -2.00 -24.74
N THR A 448 -8.86 -2.67 -25.86
CA THR A 448 -9.94 -3.65 -25.96
C THR A 448 -9.36 -5.06 -25.97
N ILE A 449 -9.50 -5.75 -24.85
CA ILE A 449 -9.11 -7.16 -24.70
C ILE A 449 -10.36 -7.98 -24.43
N TYR A 450 -10.68 -8.90 -25.33
CA TYR A 450 -11.88 -9.71 -25.21
C TYR A 450 -11.67 -10.94 -24.32
N TRP A 451 -12.65 -11.26 -23.49
CA TRP A 451 -12.65 -12.44 -22.64
C TRP A 451 -12.42 -13.73 -23.41
N ARG A 452 -12.97 -13.85 -24.61
CA ARG A 452 -12.78 -15.01 -25.50
C ARG A 452 -11.31 -15.34 -25.80
N THR A 453 -10.43 -14.32 -25.73
CA THR A 453 -8.99 -14.51 -25.97
C THR A 453 -8.25 -15.01 -24.72
N ILE A 454 -8.93 -14.99 -23.59
CA ILE A 454 -8.36 -15.35 -22.27
C ILE A 454 -8.77 -16.76 -21.88
N ALA A 455 -10.08 -17.05 -21.91
CA ALA A 455 -10.65 -18.33 -21.51
C ALA A 455 -12.03 -18.57 -22.10
N PRO A 456 -12.49 -19.81 -22.18
CA PRO A 456 -13.90 -20.14 -22.46
C PRO A 456 -14.81 -19.58 -21.37
N LYS A 457 -16.10 -19.49 -21.68
CA LYS A 457 -17.12 -19.02 -20.74
C LYS A 457 -17.10 -19.85 -19.46
N PRO A 458 -17.16 -19.22 -18.26
CA PRO A 458 -17.33 -19.92 -17.00
C PRO A 458 -18.73 -20.55 -16.90
N GLY A 459 -18.89 -21.55 -16.09
CA GLY A 459 -20.14 -22.28 -15.95
C GLY A 459 -20.29 -22.91 -14.56
N THR A 460 -20.45 -24.22 -14.54
CA THR A 460 -20.57 -25.01 -13.31
C THR A 460 -19.39 -25.97 -13.23
N SER A 461 -18.65 -25.92 -12.13
CA SER A 461 -17.56 -26.86 -11.89
C SER A 461 -18.05 -28.28 -11.69
N GLY A 462 -17.22 -29.28 -12.05
CA GLY A 462 -17.58 -30.69 -11.85
C GLY A 462 -17.90 -31.01 -10.38
N TYR A 463 -17.14 -30.38 -9.45
CA TYR A 463 -17.39 -30.56 -8.01
C TYR A 463 -18.78 -30.10 -7.56
N VAL A 464 -19.21 -28.94 -8.05
CA VAL A 464 -20.51 -28.33 -7.71
C VAL A 464 -21.64 -29.08 -8.43
N ALA A 465 -21.45 -29.48 -9.70
CA ALA A 465 -22.44 -30.24 -10.47
C ALA A 465 -22.75 -31.59 -9.82
N GLU A 466 -21.75 -32.32 -9.31
CA GLU A 466 -21.93 -33.58 -8.58
C GLU A 466 -22.74 -33.41 -7.29
N ARG A 467 -22.86 -32.20 -6.78
CA ARG A 467 -23.61 -31.84 -5.57
C ARG A 467 -24.91 -31.09 -5.87
N SER A 468 -25.41 -31.20 -7.09
CA SER A 468 -26.65 -30.54 -7.54
C SER A 468 -26.63 -29.00 -7.38
N GLY A 469 -25.46 -28.38 -7.42
CA GLY A 469 -25.30 -26.96 -7.48
C GLY A 469 -25.05 -26.47 -8.90
N GLU A 470 -25.15 -25.17 -9.14
CA GLU A 470 -25.03 -24.57 -10.48
C GLU A 470 -24.37 -23.17 -10.42
N ASN A 471 -23.68 -22.79 -11.51
CA ASN A 471 -23.18 -21.42 -11.79
C ASN A 471 -22.12 -20.92 -10.80
N ASP A 472 -21.25 -21.79 -10.35
CA ASP A 472 -20.22 -21.45 -9.37
C ASP A 472 -18.94 -20.85 -9.99
N GLU A 473 -18.67 -21.11 -11.26
CA GLU A 473 -17.41 -20.68 -11.86
C GLU A 473 -17.37 -19.19 -12.19
N MET A 474 -16.19 -18.62 -12.08
CA MET A 474 -15.88 -17.25 -12.48
C MET A 474 -14.42 -17.10 -12.92
N HIS A 475 -14.15 -16.07 -13.73
CA HIS A 475 -12.79 -15.68 -14.09
C HIS A 475 -12.47 -14.34 -13.46
N VAL A 476 -11.23 -14.22 -13.01
CA VAL A 476 -10.67 -12.97 -12.47
C VAL A 476 -9.38 -12.66 -13.21
N VAL A 477 -9.28 -11.46 -13.77
CA VAL A 477 -8.08 -10.96 -14.44
C VAL A 477 -7.67 -9.66 -13.78
N VAL A 478 -6.40 -9.58 -13.42
CA VAL A 478 -5.82 -8.38 -12.82
C VAL A 478 -5.03 -7.65 -13.88
N VAL A 479 -5.26 -6.35 -14.02
CA VAL A 479 -4.70 -5.52 -15.09
C VAL A 479 -4.05 -4.27 -14.51
N ASP A 480 -2.88 -3.92 -15.02
CA ASP A 480 -2.21 -2.63 -14.80
C ASP A 480 -2.81 -1.59 -15.76
N ASP A 481 -3.90 -0.94 -15.36
CA ASP A 481 -4.58 0.02 -16.24
C ASP A 481 -3.90 1.39 -16.28
N SER A 482 -3.19 1.77 -15.22
CA SER A 482 -2.38 2.99 -15.18
C SER A 482 -1.06 2.86 -15.94
N GLY A 483 -0.50 1.67 -15.99
CA GLY A 483 0.84 1.39 -16.51
C GLY A 483 1.95 1.66 -15.51
N ASP A 484 1.63 1.94 -14.26
CA ASP A 484 2.62 2.31 -13.24
C ASP A 484 3.48 1.12 -12.77
N LEU A 485 2.94 -0.09 -12.86
CA LEU A 485 3.65 -1.31 -12.46
C LEU A 485 4.54 -1.87 -13.57
N THR A 486 4.03 -1.88 -14.79
CA THR A 486 4.71 -2.56 -15.92
C THR A 486 5.29 -1.60 -16.95
N GLY A 487 4.98 -0.32 -16.86
CA GLY A 487 5.28 0.68 -17.87
C GLY A 487 4.36 0.65 -19.09
N VAL A 488 3.38 -0.27 -19.13
CA VAL A 488 2.47 -0.45 -20.27
C VAL A 488 1.04 -0.52 -19.76
N ARG A 489 0.24 0.45 -20.12
CA ARG A 489 -1.19 0.50 -19.80
C ARG A 489 -1.95 -0.67 -20.40
N GLY A 490 -2.86 -1.24 -19.61
CA GLY A 490 -3.70 -2.36 -20.01
C GLY A 490 -2.97 -3.71 -20.01
N ASN A 491 -1.76 -3.79 -19.47
CA ASN A 491 -1.04 -5.04 -19.37
C ASN A 491 -1.68 -5.97 -18.34
N ILE A 492 -1.93 -7.23 -18.75
CA ILE A 492 -2.49 -8.24 -17.87
C ILE A 492 -1.39 -8.72 -16.91
N LEU A 493 -1.60 -8.51 -15.62
CA LEU A 493 -0.71 -8.95 -14.55
C LEU A 493 -0.92 -10.42 -14.20
N GLU A 494 -2.18 -10.83 -14.00
CA GLU A 494 -2.56 -12.18 -13.61
C GLU A 494 -3.88 -12.62 -14.24
N LYS A 495 -4.02 -13.93 -14.44
CA LYS A 495 -5.24 -14.58 -14.89
C LYS A 495 -5.58 -15.72 -13.93
N HIS A 496 -6.69 -15.63 -13.29
CA HIS A 496 -7.22 -16.65 -12.39
C HIS A 496 -8.54 -17.16 -12.98
N LEU A 497 -8.51 -18.35 -13.52
CA LEU A 497 -9.59 -18.90 -14.33
C LEU A 497 -10.31 -20.04 -13.62
N PHE A 498 -11.62 -20.15 -13.84
CA PHE A 498 -12.48 -21.20 -13.28
C PHE A 498 -12.41 -21.27 -11.75
N LEU A 499 -12.36 -20.09 -11.10
CA LEU A 499 -12.50 -20.02 -9.65
C LEU A 499 -13.94 -20.27 -9.26
N SER A 500 -14.15 -20.88 -8.09
CA SER A 500 -15.48 -21.20 -7.60
C SER A 500 -15.98 -20.19 -6.57
N LYS A 501 -17.27 -19.88 -6.63
CA LYS A 501 -18.01 -19.12 -5.60
C LYS A 501 -18.34 -19.96 -4.36
N ALA A 502 -18.24 -21.30 -4.47
CA ALA A 502 -18.51 -22.22 -3.36
C ALA A 502 -17.30 -22.39 -2.44
N THR A 503 -17.54 -22.33 -1.13
CA THR A 503 -16.48 -22.35 -0.11
C THR A 503 -15.74 -23.67 0.03
N ASP A 504 -16.40 -24.78 -0.31
CA ASP A 504 -15.90 -26.14 -0.16
C ASP A 504 -15.32 -26.74 -1.46
N THR A 505 -15.35 -26.00 -2.57
CA THR A 505 -14.88 -26.49 -3.88
C THR A 505 -13.39 -26.80 -3.87
N VAL A 506 -13.06 -27.97 -4.38
CA VAL A 506 -11.70 -28.43 -4.59
C VAL A 506 -11.48 -28.85 -6.05
N SER A 507 -10.26 -28.67 -6.53
CA SER A 507 -9.86 -29.14 -7.85
C SER A 507 -9.94 -30.67 -7.93
N GLN A 508 -10.46 -31.18 -9.04
CA GLN A 508 -10.54 -32.64 -9.30
C GLN A 508 -9.26 -33.20 -9.93
N VAL A 509 -8.28 -32.37 -10.25
CA VAL A 509 -7.07 -32.81 -10.98
C VAL A 509 -5.90 -33.03 -10.00
N ASN A 510 -5.46 -34.27 -9.91
CA ASN A 510 -4.21 -34.80 -9.30
C ASN A 510 -3.81 -34.37 -7.88
N SER A 511 -4.27 -33.24 -7.38
CA SER A 511 -4.06 -32.78 -6.00
C SER A 511 -5.25 -31.89 -5.62
N PRO A 512 -5.98 -32.20 -4.55
CA PRO A 512 -7.13 -31.40 -4.15
C PRO A 512 -6.69 -30.01 -3.70
N GLN A 513 -6.81 -29.03 -4.59
CA GLN A 513 -6.56 -27.63 -4.33
C GLN A 513 -7.88 -26.91 -4.08
N LYS A 514 -7.94 -26.07 -3.05
CA LYS A 514 -9.12 -25.23 -2.81
C LYS A 514 -9.31 -24.24 -3.95
N MET A 515 -10.48 -24.26 -4.57
CA MET A 515 -10.83 -23.41 -5.70
C MET A 515 -11.75 -22.24 -5.34
N TRP A 516 -12.19 -22.15 -4.09
CA TRP A 516 -12.94 -20.99 -3.62
C TRP A 516 -12.15 -19.69 -3.84
N TYR A 517 -12.77 -18.75 -4.56
CA TYR A 517 -12.07 -17.58 -5.08
C TYR A 517 -11.30 -16.78 -4.02
N LYS A 518 -11.86 -16.57 -2.80
CA LYS A 518 -11.16 -15.84 -1.73
C LYS A 518 -9.90 -16.57 -1.29
N ASN A 519 -10.03 -17.86 -1.00
CA ASN A 519 -8.89 -18.66 -0.56
C ASN A 519 -7.85 -18.80 -1.68
N TYR A 520 -8.32 -19.01 -2.91
CA TYR A 520 -7.42 -19.12 -4.06
C TYR A 520 -6.64 -17.83 -4.29
N LEU A 521 -7.31 -16.68 -4.36
CA LEU A 521 -6.65 -15.39 -4.56
C LEU A 521 -5.72 -15.04 -3.41
N ALA A 522 -6.09 -15.33 -2.16
CA ALA A 522 -5.22 -15.10 -1.02
C ALA A 522 -3.89 -15.86 -1.10
N ASN A 523 -3.90 -17.09 -1.63
CA ASN A 523 -2.70 -17.92 -1.73
C ASN A 523 -1.90 -17.73 -3.03
N PHE A 524 -2.56 -17.47 -4.15
CA PHE A 524 -1.93 -17.52 -5.47
C PHE A 524 -1.84 -16.17 -6.19
N SER A 525 -2.69 -15.20 -5.88
CA SER A 525 -2.53 -13.87 -6.43
C SER A 525 -1.37 -13.14 -5.75
N LYS A 526 -0.57 -12.43 -6.54
CA LYS A 526 0.48 -11.53 -6.05
C LYS A 526 -0.02 -10.10 -5.87
N TYR A 527 -1.20 -9.78 -6.42
CA TYR A 527 -1.64 -8.40 -6.54
C TYR A 527 -2.91 -8.09 -5.75
N ILE A 528 -3.79 -9.06 -5.48
CA ILE A 528 -5.09 -8.79 -4.86
C ILE A 528 -5.50 -9.79 -3.78
N TYR A 529 -6.32 -9.29 -2.86
CA TYR A 529 -7.19 -10.06 -1.97
C TYR A 529 -8.65 -9.84 -2.35
N ALA A 530 -9.51 -10.83 -2.09
CA ALA A 530 -10.96 -10.70 -2.18
C ALA A 530 -11.58 -10.52 -0.79
N GLY A 531 -12.52 -9.60 -0.66
CA GLY A 531 -13.25 -9.27 0.57
C GLY A 531 -14.70 -9.68 0.55
N ALA A 532 -15.63 -8.70 0.63
CA ALA A 532 -17.06 -8.94 0.52
C ALA A 532 -17.42 -9.60 -0.80
N ASN A 533 -18.45 -10.45 -0.79
CA ASN A 533 -18.95 -10.95 -2.06
C ASN A 533 -19.95 -9.95 -2.69
N PRO A 534 -19.98 -9.82 -4.00
CA PRO A 534 -20.83 -8.85 -4.68
C PRO A 534 -22.28 -9.34 -4.88
N SER A 535 -22.67 -10.49 -4.34
CA SER A 535 -23.99 -11.06 -4.56
C SER A 535 -24.84 -11.30 -3.31
N GLY A 536 -24.38 -10.87 -2.15
CA GLY A 536 -25.07 -11.06 -0.87
C GLY A 536 -26.14 -10.00 -0.54
N ALA A 537 -26.61 -9.99 0.69
CA ALA A 537 -27.58 -8.99 1.19
C ALA A 537 -27.00 -7.58 1.23
N ASN A 538 -25.68 -7.48 1.37
CA ASN A 538 -24.91 -6.25 1.21
C ASN A 538 -24.22 -6.23 -0.16
N ASP A 539 -24.84 -6.84 -1.16
CA ASP A 539 -24.27 -6.96 -2.47
C ASP A 539 -24.33 -5.63 -3.24
N ILE A 540 -23.60 -5.61 -4.35
CA ILE A 540 -23.54 -4.51 -5.30
C ILE A 540 -24.92 -3.98 -5.71
N PHE A 541 -25.90 -4.89 -5.89
CA PHE A 541 -27.24 -4.54 -6.35
C PHE A 541 -28.07 -3.87 -5.25
N HIS A 542 -27.89 -4.31 -4.04
CA HIS A 542 -28.57 -3.73 -2.88
C HIS A 542 -28.02 -2.33 -2.57
N ASN A 543 -26.72 -2.17 -2.70
CA ASN A 543 -26.05 -0.89 -2.44
C ASN A 543 -26.23 0.12 -3.57
N ILE A 544 -26.33 -0.33 -4.82
CA ILE A 544 -26.62 0.54 -5.96
C ILE A 544 -27.99 1.21 -5.81
N PHE A 545 -28.94 0.49 -5.25
CA PHE A 545 -30.29 1.01 -5.00
C PHE A 545 -30.62 0.94 -3.51
N PRO A 546 -30.06 1.80 -2.68
CA PRO A 546 -30.34 1.81 -1.24
C PRO A 546 -31.82 2.10 -0.97
N ALA A 547 -32.35 1.47 0.07
CA ALA A 547 -33.78 1.57 0.44
C ALA A 547 -34.28 3.00 0.68
N SER A 548 -33.37 3.92 1.00
CA SER A 548 -33.70 5.33 1.24
C SER A 548 -33.78 6.20 -0.02
N THR A 549 -33.58 5.63 -1.21
CA THR A 549 -33.49 6.41 -2.45
C THR A 549 -34.81 6.34 -3.23
N ILE A 550 -35.63 7.35 -3.10
CA ILE A 550 -36.86 7.55 -3.90
C ILE A 550 -36.54 8.42 -5.10
N PHE A 551 -36.95 7.98 -6.29
CA PHE A 551 -36.75 8.74 -7.52
C PHE A 551 -38.05 9.01 -8.21
N SER A 552 -38.39 10.30 -8.34
CA SER A 552 -39.39 10.80 -9.26
C SER A 552 -38.71 11.11 -10.61
N VAL A 553 -39.22 10.53 -11.68
CA VAL A 553 -38.57 10.63 -13.00
C VAL A 553 -39.04 11.85 -13.79
N ASP A 554 -40.26 12.30 -13.56
CA ASP A 554 -40.84 13.49 -14.14
C ASP A 554 -42.08 13.98 -13.37
N SER A 555 -42.74 14.97 -13.93
CA SER A 555 -44.00 15.53 -13.39
C SER A 555 -45.16 14.50 -13.30
N GLN A 556 -44.96 13.31 -13.83
CA GLN A 556 -45.93 12.19 -13.68
C GLN A 556 -45.49 11.20 -12.62
N ALA A 557 -44.45 11.52 -11.84
CA ALA A 557 -44.01 10.85 -10.61
C ALA A 557 -44.02 9.31 -10.68
N GLN A 558 -43.33 8.76 -11.67
CA GLN A 558 -43.05 7.34 -11.63
C GLN A 558 -41.94 7.11 -10.61
N VAL A 559 -42.29 6.50 -9.51
CA VAL A 559 -41.35 6.04 -8.51
C VAL A 559 -40.60 4.85 -9.08
N LEU A 560 -39.32 5.03 -9.36
CA LEU A 560 -38.50 3.96 -9.93
C LEU A 560 -37.88 3.06 -8.86
N TYR A 561 -38.07 3.42 -7.59
CA TYR A 561 -37.50 2.66 -6.49
C TYR A 561 -38.47 2.56 -5.30
N PRO A 562 -39.31 1.53 -5.22
CA PRO A 562 -40.40 1.47 -4.25
C PRO A 562 -39.98 1.13 -2.83
N GLU A 563 -38.78 0.62 -2.61
CA GLU A 563 -38.33 0.24 -1.27
C GLU A 563 -38.19 1.43 -0.32
N ALA A 564 -38.22 2.65 -0.85
CA ALA A 564 -38.11 3.85 -0.07
C ALA A 564 -39.47 4.41 0.35
N ASP A 565 -40.58 4.01 -0.27
CA ASP A 565 -41.88 4.62 -0.06
C ASP A 565 -42.62 4.09 1.15
N THR A 566 -42.23 2.97 1.69
CA THR A 566 -42.91 2.38 2.84
C THR A 566 -41.94 1.82 3.85
N PRO A 567 -41.28 2.65 4.64
CA PRO A 567 -40.28 2.21 5.60
C PRO A 567 -40.79 1.24 6.68
N THR A 568 -42.10 1.09 6.82
CA THR A 568 -42.69 0.26 7.87
C THR A 568 -43.24 -1.08 7.41
N SER A 569 -43.30 -1.35 6.11
CA SER A 569 -43.91 -2.59 5.58
C SER A 569 -42.97 -3.48 4.78
N PHE A 570 -41.77 -3.03 4.45
CA PHE A 570 -40.76 -3.85 3.81
C PHE A 570 -39.80 -4.40 4.87
N SER A 571 -40.01 -5.60 5.31
CA SER A 571 -38.92 -6.41 5.87
C SER A 571 -37.85 -6.48 4.80
N SER A 572 -36.58 -6.42 5.20
CA SER A 572 -35.41 -6.56 4.34
C SER A 572 -35.71 -7.50 3.19
N PRO A 573 -35.40 -7.14 1.92
CA PRO A 573 -35.70 -8.02 0.81
C PRO A 573 -35.17 -9.41 1.09
N SER A 574 -36.04 -10.42 1.04
CA SER A 574 -35.63 -11.80 1.27
C SER A 574 -34.79 -12.26 0.09
N VAL A 575 -33.49 -12.04 0.19
CA VAL A 575 -32.52 -12.62 -0.71
C VAL A 575 -32.54 -14.12 -0.47
N GLN A 576 -32.72 -14.93 -1.52
CA GLN A 576 -32.55 -16.37 -1.37
C GLN A 576 -31.09 -16.65 -1.01
N THR A 577 -30.87 -17.13 0.20
CA THR A 577 -29.52 -17.33 0.75
C THR A 577 -28.75 -18.45 0.07
N ASP A 578 -29.42 -19.37 -0.59
CA ASP A 578 -28.84 -20.43 -1.40
C ASP A 578 -28.28 -19.97 -2.74
N MET A 579 -28.61 -18.76 -3.18
CA MET A 579 -28.08 -18.14 -4.41
C MET A 579 -26.90 -17.19 -4.16
N ILE A 580 -26.61 -16.90 -2.92
CA ILE A 580 -25.51 -15.99 -2.56
C ILE A 580 -24.17 -16.72 -2.67
N TRP A 581 -23.13 -16.01 -3.09
CA TRP A 581 -21.77 -16.54 -3.06
C TRP A 581 -21.34 -16.87 -1.63
N ASP A 582 -20.23 -17.55 -1.48
CA ASP A 582 -19.67 -17.96 -0.19
C ASP A 582 -20.57 -18.96 0.58
N ARG A 583 -21.26 -19.85 -0.14
CA ARG A 583 -22.02 -20.96 0.39
C ARG A 583 -21.39 -22.29 0.04
N LEU A 584 -21.82 -23.36 0.68
CA LEU A 584 -21.44 -24.72 0.34
C LEU A 584 -22.03 -25.12 -1.03
N ALA A 585 -21.33 -25.95 -1.76
CA ALA A 585 -21.73 -26.40 -3.10
C ALA A 585 -23.08 -27.15 -3.16
N ASN A 586 -23.45 -27.85 -2.07
CA ASN A 586 -24.58 -28.76 -2.07
C ASN A 586 -25.94 -28.07 -2.27
N GLY A 587 -26.55 -28.28 -3.44
CA GLY A 587 -27.85 -27.72 -3.81
C GLY A 587 -27.87 -26.21 -4.05
N SER A 588 -26.72 -25.54 -4.05
CA SER A 588 -26.64 -24.09 -4.20
C SER A 588 -26.65 -23.68 -5.67
N GLN A 589 -27.50 -22.70 -6.00
CA GLN A 589 -27.48 -21.99 -7.29
C GLN A 589 -26.86 -20.63 -7.07
N PHE A 590 -25.64 -20.43 -7.57
CA PHE A 590 -24.89 -19.20 -7.33
C PHE A 590 -25.36 -18.08 -8.26
N ASN A 591 -25.57 -16.89 -7.69
CA ASN A 591 -25.88 -15.69 -8.47
C ASN A 591 -24.75 -15.33 -9.42
N SER A 592 -25.15 -14.76 -10.54
CA SER A 592 -24.21 -14.21 -11.52
C SER A 592 -24.30 -12.71 -11.54
N ILE A 593 -23.15 -12.05 -11.54
CA ILE A 593 -23.04 -10.60 -11.70
C ILE A 593 -22.73 -10.20 -13.15
N GLY A 594 -22.46 -11.16 -14.01
CA GLY A 594 -22.07 -10.95 -15.40
C GLY A 594 -20.64 -10.47 -15.52
N LYS A 595 -20.39 -9.53 -16.42
CA LYS A 595 -19.11 -8.84 -16.56
C LYS A 595 -19.05 -7.66 -15.59
N HIS A 596 -17.98 -7.55 -14.83
CA HIS A 596 -17.75 -6.41 -13.97
C HIS A 596 -16.27 -6.06 -13.89
N THR A 597 -15.97 -4.75 -13.84
CA THR A 597 -14.61 -4.26 -13.74
C THR A 597 -14.49 -3.34 -12.52
N PHE A 598 -13.68 -3.74 -11.58
CA PHE A 598 -13.44 -3.03 -10.33
C PHE A 598 -12.13 -2.25 -10.43
N THR A 599 -12.16 -0.95 -10.18
CA THR A 599 -10.94 -0.13 -10.11
C THR A 599 -10.56 0.09 -8.65
N LEU A 600 -9.35 -0.28 -8.31
CA LEU A 600 -8.84 -0.06 -6.96
C LEU A 600 -8.43 1.40 -6.77
N GLY A 601 -8.66 1.94 -5.60
CA GLY A 601 -8.31 3.30 -5.24
C GLY A 601 -8.05 3.48 -3.75
N LYS A 602 -7.65 4.69 -3.33
CA LYS A 602 -7.36 5.06 -1.94
C LYS A 602 -6.20 4.30 -1.28
N GLY A 603 -5.36 3.65 -2.06
CA GLY A 603 -4.06 3.20 -1.59
C GLY A 603 -3.18 4.39 -1.22
N LEU A 604 -2.48 4.31 -0.11
CA LEU A 604 -1.60 5.37 0.38
C LEU A 604 -0.25 4.81 0.78
N ASN A 605 0.80 5.59 0.53
CA ASN A 605 2.14 5.32 1.00
C ASN A 605 2.31 5.75 2.48
N TYR A 606 3.53 5.74 3.00
CA TYR A 606 3.84 5.87 4.42
C TYR A 606 3.36 7.17 5.08
N THR A 607 3.30 8.27 4.34
CA THR A 607 2.85 9.57 4.86
C THR A 607 1.52 9.99 4.26
N SER A 608 0.83 10.94 4.91
CA SER A 608 -0.42 11.51 4.38
C SER A 608 -0.26 12.24 3.03
N GLN A 609 0.98 12.51 2.63
CA GLN A 609 1.33 13.15 1.37
C GLN A 609 1.77 12.14 0.29
N GLY A 610 1.71 10.85 0.60
CA GLY A 610 2.10 9.79 -0.32
C GLY A 610 3.60 9.49 -0.38
N ASN A 611 4.41 10.04 0.53
CA ASN A 611 5.87 9.88 0.51
C ASN A 611 6.32 8.47 0.93
N LEU A 612 7.49 8.05 0.43
CA LEU A 612 8.11 6.75 0.73
C LEU A 612 9.10 6.85 1.91
N LYS A 613 8.60 7.27 3.06
CA LYS A 613 9.40 7.55 4.25
C LYS A 613 8.78 6.94 5.51
N SER A 614 9.54 6.08 6.18
CA SER A 614 9.13 5.49 7.46
C SER A 614 9.66 6.29 8.65
N SER A 615 8.91 6.28 9.74
CA SER A 615 9.38 6.79 11.02
C SER A 615 10.50 5.92 11.59
N LEU A 616 11.31 6.49 12.50
CA LEU A 616 12.32 5.71 13.25
C LEU A 616 11.65 4.55 14.01
N GLY A 617 10.47 4.78 14.59
CA GLY A 617 9.71 3.76 15.32
C GLY A 617 9.38 2.55 14.47
N ASP A 618 8.89 2.77 13.25
CA ASP A 618 8.54 1.71 12.32
C ASP A 618 9.78 0.94 11.85
N ILE A 619 10.88 1.66 11.55
CA ILE A 619 12.16 1.06 11.17
C ILE A 619 12.68 0.16 12.31
N VAL A 620 12.66 0.66 13.54
CA VAL A 620 13.10 -0.09 14.72
C VAL A 620 12.22 -1.32 14.95
N THR A 621 10.90 -1.19 14.77
CA THR A 621 9.95 -2.30 14.90
C THR A 621 10.23 -3.38 13.85
N ALA A 622 10.50 -3.00 12.61
CA ALA A 622 10.85 -3.94 11.55
C ALA A 622 12.17 -4.68 11.84
N TYR A 623 13.20 -3.99 12.37
CA TYR A 623 14.44 -4.65 12.78
C TYR A 623 14.27 -5.55 14.03
N GLN A 624 13.28 -5.28 14.90
CA GLN A 624 13.01 -6.14 16.04
C GLN A 624 12.58 -7.56 15.65
N LEU A 625 12.02 -7.76 14.46
CA LEU A 625 11.72 -9.08 13.93
C LEU A 625 12.97 -9.96 13.86
N PHE A 626 14.12 -9.38 13.61
CA PHE A 626 15.40 -10.10 13.62
C PHE A 626 15.92 -10.46 15.01
N ASN A 627 15.24 -10.06 16.11
CA ASN A 627 15.72 -10.32 17.46
C ASN A 627 15.61 -11.80 17.86
N ASN A 628 14.64 -12.52 17.31
CA ASN A 628 14.49 -13.95 17.56
C ASN A 628 15.39 -14.77 16.62
N LYS A 629 16.46 -15.35 17.19
CA LYS A 629 17.41 -16.16 16.43
C LYS A 629 16.89 -17.54 16.04
N GLU A 630 15.88 -18.05 16.76
CA GLU A 630 15.29 -19.36 16.49
C GLU A 630 14.37 -19.32 15.26
N ASP A 631 13.66 -18.21 15.03
CA ASP A 631 12.75 -18.05 13.91
C ASP A 631 13.46 -17.53 12.65
N ILE A 632 14.42 -16.61 12.84
CA ILE A 632 15.02 -15.90 11.72
C ILE A 632 16.55 -15.97 11.80
N ALA A 633 17.16 -16.79 10.94
CA ALA A 633 18.60 -16.86 10.80
C ALA A 633 19.12 -15.64 9.99
N VAL A 634 20.10 -14.92 10.54
CA VAL A 634 20.83 -13.85 9.86
C VAL A 634 22.27 -13.83 10.34
N ASP A 635 23.22 -13.61 9.42
CA ASP A 635 24.64 -13.46 9.73
C ASP A 635 25.06 -11.98 9.79
N TYR A 636 24.36 -11.12 9.06
CA TYR A 636 24.64 -9.68 8.96
C TYR A 636 23.36 -8.86 9.09
N LEU A 637 23.34 -7.91 10.04
CA LEU A 637 22.32 -6.88 10.11
C LEU A 637 22.84 -5.63 9.42
N ILE A 638 22.24 -5.28 8.30
CA ILE A 638 22.67 -4.19 7.44
C ILE A 638 21.86 -2.94 7.79
N MET A 639 22.54 -1.85 8.17
CA MET A 639 21.85 -0.61 8.49
C MET A 639 21.18 0.03 7.28
N GLY A 640 21.78 -0.09 6.09
CA GLY A 640 21.39 0.72 4.94
C GLY A 640 21.68 2.19 5.17
N PRO A 641 20.85 3.12 4.65
CA PRO A 641 20.99 4.55 4.94
C PRO A 641 20.63 4.89 6.39
N GLY A 642 21.11 6.06 6.84
CA GLY A 642 20.65 6.66 8.09
C GLY A 642 19.19 7.15 8.00
N CYS A 643 18.70 7.73 9.09
CA CYS A 643 17.44 8.46 9.15
C CYS A 643 17.69 9.95 8.83
N ASP A 644 16.64 10.77 8.86
CA ASP A 644 16.73 12.19 8.51
C ASP A 644 17.63 13.00 9.42
N THR A 645 17.59 12.71 10.72
CA THR A 645 18.41 13.41 11.71
C THR A 645 19.60 12.56 12.14
N LEU A 646 20.64 13.22 12.62
CA LEU A 646 21.82 12.56 13.19
C LEU A 646 21.41 11.66 14.37
N ASN A 647 20.58 12.19 15.27
CA ASN A 647 20.13 11.47 16.47
C ASN A 647 19.31 10.22 16.14
N ASP A 648 18.40 10.31 15.18
CA ASP A 648 17.60 9.16 14.74
C ASP A 648 18.48 8.11 14.06
N SER A 649 19.48 8.53 13.29
CA SER A 649 20.46 7.64 12.68
C SER A 649 21.30 6.91 13.74
N GLN A 650 21.71 7.62 14.81
CA GLN A 650 22.41 7.02 15.97
C GLN A 650 21.50 6.05 16.75
N ALA A 651 20.22 6.40 16.93
CA ALA A 651 19.25 5.54 17.59
C ALA A 651 19.02 4.24 16.79
N LYS A 652 18.86 4.34 15.46
CA LYS A 652 18.80 3.19 14.56
C LYS A 652 20.04 2.31 14.68
N ALA A 653 21.22 2.91 14.60
CA ALA A 653 22.50 2.21 14.72
C ALA A 653 22.63 1.47 16.07
N ASN A 654 22.33 2.15 17.18
CA ASN A 654 22.38 1.55 18.51
C ASN A 654 21.38 0.40 18.66
N LYS A 655 20.21 0.49 18.01
CA LYS A 655 19.24 -0.61 18.02
C LYS A 655 19.78 -1.85 17.30
N LEU A 656 20.40 -1.69 16.13
CA LEU A 656 20.99 -2.81 15.39
C LEU A 656 22.15 -3.43 16.19
N ILE A 657 23.01 -2.60 16.79
CA ILE A 657 24.09 -3.07 17.68
C ILE A 657 23.50 -3.87 18.84
N GLY A 658 22.43 -3.37 19.48
CA GLY A 658 21.77 -4.05 20.57
C GLY A 658 21.16 -5.40 20.17
N ILE A 659 20.58 -5.50 18.96
CA ILE A 659 20.07 -6.79 18.45
C ILE A 659 21.22 -7.77 18.22
N ALA A 660 22.30 -7.37 17.57
CA ALA A 660 23.45 -8.22 17.29
C ALA A 660 24.13 -8.68 18.60
N ASP A 661 24.27 -7.79 19.56
CA ASP A 661 24.87 -8.08 20.86
C ASP A 661 23.99 -8.99 21.73
N GLY A 662 22.67 -8.88 21.61
CA GLY A 662 21.70 -9.78 22.25
C GLY A 662 21.70 -11.17 21.65
N ARG A 663 21.70 -11.27 20.32
CA ARG A 663 21.70 -12.53 19.56
C ARG A 663 23.01 -13.30 19.69
N LYS A 664 24.13 -12.61 19.55
CA LYS A 664 25.51 -13.15 19.54
C LYS A 664 25.84 -14.10 18.40
N ASP A 665 24.99 -14.18 17.37
CA ASP A 665 25.17 -15.04 16.21
C ASP A 665 25.35 -14.27 14.91
N CYS A 666 25.25 -12.93 14.94
CA CYS A 666 25.34 -12.07 13.75
C CYS A 666 26.21 -10.82 14.02
N VAL A 667 26.50 -10.09 12.95
CA VAL A 667 27.26 -8.83 12.98
C VAL A 667 26.41 -7.69 12.40
N ALA A 668 26.26 -6.60 13.15
CA ALA A 668 25.64 -5.37 12.67
C ALA A 668 26.66 -4.54 11.87
N VAL A 669 26.33 -4.16 10.65
CA VAL A 669 27.17 -3.33 9.79
C VAL A 669 26.56 -1.95 9.66
N ILE A 670 27.24 -0.97 10.24
CA ILE A 670 26.74 0.39 10.48
C ILE A 670 27.51 1.38 9.61
N GLY A 671 26.77 2.13 8.79
CA GLY A 671 27.30 3.24 7.99
C GLY A 671 27.00 4.61 8.62
N PRO A 672 27.64 5.67 8.11
CA PRO A 672 27.44 7.02 8.62
C PRO A 672 26.09 7.61 8.25
N HIS A 673 25.67 8.62 8.98
CA HIS A 673 24.59 9.50 8.58
C HIS A 673 24.95 10.23 7.26
N ARG A 674 24.02 10.30 6.30
CA ARG A 674 24.26 10.84 4.95
C ARG A 674 24.89 12.25 4.98
N ALA A 675 24.31 13.17 5.74
CA ALA A 675 24.76 14.56 5.81
C ALA A 675 26.15 14.71 6.47
N SER A 676 26.68 13.66 7.10
CA SER A 676 28.03 13.68 7.66
C SER A 676 29.11 13.63 6.59
N VAL A 677 28.81 13.12 5.40
CA VAL A 677 29.83 12.92 4.34
C VAL A 677 29.41 13.38 2.94
N VAL A 678 28.12 13.26 2.59
CA VAL A 678 27.61 13.63 1.26
C VAL A 678 27.38 15.13 1.19
N ASP A 679 27.66 15.73 0.02
CA ASP A 679 27.53 17.15 -0.29
C ASP A 679 28.42 18.07 0.54
N LEU A 680 29.47 17.53 1.16
CA LEU A 680 30.53 18.30 1.87
C LEU A 680 31.82 18.21 1.07
N THR A 681 32.56 19.35 1.06
CA THR A 681 33.84 19.47 0.32
C THR A 681 35.06 19.53 1.22
N ASN A 682 34.88 19.74 2.52
CA ASN A 682 35.97 19.82 3.47
C ASN A 682 36.23 18.48 4.17
N PRO A 683 37.36 17.80 3.89
CA PRO A 683 37.66 16.49 4.45
C PRO A 683 37.86 16.51 5.99
N VAL A 684 38.24 17.61 6.58
CA VAL A 684 38.37 17.74 8.05
C VAL A 684 36.99 17.75 8.69
N THR A 685 36.05 18.52 8.10
CA THR A 685 34.65 18.51 8.56
C THR A 685 34.02 17.14 8.44
N GLN A 686 34.23 16.45 7.31
CA GLN A 686 33.72 15.08 7.11
C GLN A 686 34.28 14.10 8.16
N THR A 687 35.59 14.20 8.47
CA THR A 687 36.22 13.39 9.51
C THR A 687 35.63 13.66 10.88
N ASN A 688 35.45 14.93 11.26
CA ASN A 688 34.86 15.30 12.54
C ASN A 688 33.40 14.84 12.66
N ASN A 689 32.60 15.03 11.62
CA ASN A 689 31.21 14.57 11.58
C ASN A 689 31.11 13.03 11.72
N LEU A 690 32.03 12.29 11.12
CA LEU A 690 32.10 10.84 11.29
C LEU A 690 32.40 10.46 12.74
N VAL A 691 33.37 11.12 13.37
CA VAL A 691 33.71 10.87 14.77
C VAL A 691 32.53 11.25 15.69
N GLU A 692 31.83 12.35 15.40
CA GLU A 692 30.63 12.78 16.12
C GLU A 692 29.49 11.75 15.99
N PHE A 693 29.30 11.21 14.79
CA PHE A 693 28.27 10.18 14.58
C PHE A 693 28.59 8.88 15.32
N PHE A 694 29.79 8.33 15.15
CA PHE A 694 30.14 7.02 15.69
C PHE A 694 30.58 7.04 17.16
N GLY A 695 31.03 8.19 17.68
CA GLY A 695 31.54 8.32 19.06
C GLY A 695 30.58 7.86 20.13
N PRO A 696 29.31 8.30 20.12
CA PRO A 696 28.30 7.94 21.11
C PRO A 696 27.76 6.51 20.97
N LEU A 697 28.04 5.82 19.87
CA LEU A 697 27.50 4.49 19.63
C LEU A 697 28.07 3.45 20.59
N SER A 698 27.24 2.48 20.94
CA SER A 698 27.55 1.39 21.85
C SER A 698 28.80 0.61 21.43
N SER A 699 29.64 0.27 22.39
CA SER A 699 30.82 -0.56 22.18
C SER A 699 30.41 -2.02 22.09
N SER A 700 30.66 -2.66 20.96
CA SER A 700 30.39 -4.11 20.75
C SER A 700 31.34 -4.69 19.73
N SER A 701 31.78 -5.93 19.97
CA SER A 701 32.53 -6.72 18.98
C SER A 701 31.61 -7.31 17.90
N TYR A 702 30.30 -7.27 18.07
CA TYR A 702 29.27 -7.71 17.12
C TYR A 702 28.81 -6.59 16.18
N ALA A 703 29.56 -5.49 16.11
CA ALA A 703 29.29 -4.41 15.19
C ALA A 703 30.55 -3.99 14.42
N VAL A 704 30.34 -3.44 13.22
CA VAL A 704 31.40 -2.95 12.32
C VAL A 704 30.97 -1.60 11.79
N PHE A 705 31.86 -0.61 11.87
CA PHE A 705 31.63 0.74 11.40
C PHE A 705 32.40 1.02 10.12
N ASP A 706 31.80 1.69 9.14
CA ASP A 706 32.47 2.14 7.92
C ASP A 706 32.30 3.67 7.72
N SER A 707 33.18 4.24 6.87
CA SER A 707 33.24 5.69 6.66
C SER A 707 32.50 6.17 5.40
N GLY A 708 31.81 5.33 4.67
CA GLY A 708 31.60 5.55 3.25
C GLY A 708 30.21 5.75 2.75
N TYR A 709 30.13 6.59 1.70
CA TYR A 709 29.10 6.63 0.67
C TYR A 709 29.81 6.54 -0.69
N LYS A 710 29.38 5.58 -1.51
CA LYS A 710 29.87 5.40 -2.89
C LYS A 710 28.97 6.11 -3.89
N TYR A 711 29.53 6.65 -4.95
CA TYR A 711 28.79 7.17 -6.10
C TYR A 711 28.66 6.09 -7.14
N THR A 712 27.44 5.75 -7.50
CA THR A 712 27.11 4.64 -8.40
C THR A 712 26.06 5.03 -9.41
N TYR A 713 25.96 4.30 -10.51
CA TYR A 713 24.94 4.51 -11.52
C TYR A 713 23.67 3.72 -11.19
N ASP A 714 22.56 4.45 -11.08
CA ASP A 714 21.22 3.90 -10.98
C ASP A 714 20.65 3.71 -12.39
N ARG A 715 20.70 2.48 -12.88
CA ARG A 715 20.25 2.13 -14.23
C ARG A 715 18.74 2.25 -14.42
N PHE A 716 17.97 2.19 -13.34
CA PHE A 716 16.50 2.23 -13.40
C PHE A 716 15.99 3.65 -13.59
N ASN A 717 16.64 4.63 -12.97
CA ASN A 717 16.29 6.03 -13.08
C ASN A 717 17.23 6.82 -14.02
N ASN A 718 18.24 6.15 -14.62
CA ASN A 718 19.25 6.76 -15.48
C ASN A 718 19.98 7.94 -14.81
N LEU A 719 20.36 7.78 -13.56
CA LEU A 719 20.98 8.81 -12.73
C LEU A 719 22.18 8.26 -11.96
N PHE A 720 23.14 9.14 -11.65
CA PHE A 720 24.22 8.83 -10.72
C PHE A 720 23.87 9.28 -9.32
N ARG A 721 24.06 8.42 -8.32
CA ARG A 721 23.63 8.66 -6.94
C ARG A 721 24.66 8.24 -5.92
N TYR A 722 24.62 8.85 -4.74
CA TYR A 722 25.33 8.38 -3.57
C TYR A 722 24.50 7.35 -2.82
N VAL A 723 25.12 6.22 -2.47
CA VAL A 723 24.52 5.15 -1.64
C VAL A 723 25.50 4.73 -0.55
N PRO A 724 25.02 4.30 0.63
CA PRO A 724 25.89 3.90 1.73
C PRO A 724 26.71 2.65 1.38
N THR A 725 27.89 2.52 1.97
CA THR A 725 28.83 1.39 1.74
C THR A 725 28.67 0.24 2.73
N ASN A 726 27.88 0.41 3.81
CA ASN A 726 27.71 -0.66 4.79
C ASN A 726 27.16 -1.98 4.20
N PRO A 727 26.27 -1.97 3.18
CA PRO A 727 25.85 -3.21 2.51
C PRO A 727 26.99 -3.86 1.74
N ASP A 728 27.89 -3.07 1.18
CA ASP A 728 29.08 -3.59 0.51
C ASP A 728 30.04 -4.25 1.51
N ILE A 729 30.21 -3.66 2.71
CA ILE A 729 31.06 -4.25 3.75
C ILE A 729 30.51 -5.61 4.21
N ALA A 730 29.21 -5.71 4.41
CA ALA A 730 28.54 -6.99 4.66
C ALA A 730 28.76 -7.97 3.49
N GLY A 731 28.62 -7.47 2.26
CA GLY A 731 28.88 -8.24 1.03
C GLY A 731 30.32 -8.71 0.88
N LEU A 732 31.30 -7.91 1.28
CA LEU A 732 32.71 -8.31 1.30
C LEU A 732 32.96 -9.42 2.32
N MET A 733 32.33 -9.39 3.47
CA MET A 733 32.37 -10.47 4.45
C MET A 733 31.74 -11.74 3.88
N CYS A 734 30.59 -11.64 3.23
CA CYS A 734 29.94 -12.74 2.52
C CYS A 734 30.86 -13.33 1.42
N ARG A 735 31.38 -12.49 0.53
CA ARG A 735 32.30 -12.92 -0.52
C ARG A 735 33.55 -13.59 0.03
N THR A 736 34.07 -13.12 1.18
CA THR A 736 35.22 -13.73 1.84
C THR A 736 34.92 -15.17 2.27
N ASN A 737 33.69 -15.48 2.68
CA ASN A 737 33.27 -16.85 2.97
C ASN A 737 33.31 -17.76 1.71
N ILE A 738 32.94 -17.18 0.56
CA ILE A 738 32.90 -17.92 -0.71
C ILE A 738 34.30 -18.19 -1.28
N VAL A 739 35.17 -17.16 -1.27
CA VAL A 739 36.48 -17.24 -1.95
C VAL A 739 37.63 -17.68 -1.04
N ALA A 740 37.44 -17.63 0.27
CA ALA A 740 38.39 -18.01 1.29
C ALA A 740 37.67 -18.69 2.47
N PHE A 741 37.86 -18.17 3.69
CA PHE A 741 37.15 -18.65 4.88
C PHE A 741 36.71 -17.46 5.74
N PRO A 742 35.74 -17.63 6.64
CA PRO A 742 35.21 -16.56 7.49
C PRO A 742 36.24 -15.81 8.36
N TRP A 743 37.31 -16.51 8.72
CA TRP A 743 38.41 -15.98 9.54
C TRP A 743 39.46 -15.21 8.78
N PHE A 744 39.30 -15.01 7.47
CA PHE A 744 40.14 -14.08 6.74
C PHE A 744 39.58 -12.67 6.81
N SER A 745 40.49 -11.68 6.87
CA SER A 745 40.09 -10.28 6.82
C SER A 745 39.38 -9.95 5.50
N PRO A 746 38.18 -9.29 5.52
CA PRO A 746 37.51 -8.86 4.31
C PRO A 746 38.13 -7.60 3.69
N ALA A 747 39.13 -7.00 4.32
CA ALA A 747 39.78 -5.78 3.90
C ALA A 747 40.95 -6.02 2.94
N GLY A 748 41.43 -4.97 2.32
CA GLY A 748 42.62 -4.93 1.47
C GLY A 748 42.37 -5.23 0.00
N GLN A 749 43.44 -5.19 -0.80
CA GLN A 749 43.36 -5.27 -2.26
C GLN A 749 42.84 -6.60 -2.80
N GLN A 750 43.05 -7.70 -2.08
CA GLN A 750 42.63 -9.02 -2.56
C GLN A 750 41.16 -9.33 -2.41
N ARG A 751 40.53 -8.87 -1.30
CA ARG A 751 39.18 -9.22 -0.94
C ARG A 751 38.26 -8.00 -0.71
N GLY A 752 38.87 -6.85 -0.40
CA GLY A 752 38.15 -5.64 0.03
C GLY A 752 37.71 -4.70 -1.10
N VAL A 753 37.71 -5.11 -2.35
CA VAL A 753 37.31 -4.28 -3.49
C VAL A 753 35.80 -4.14 -3.53
N ILE A 754 35.31 -2.90 -3.46
CA ILE A 754 33.89 -2.54 -3.50
C ILE A 754 33.42 -2.52 -4.97
N LYS A 755 32.30 -3.20 -5.22
CA LYS A 755 31.71 -3.28 -6.56
C LYS A 755 30.89 -2.04 -6.89
N ASN A 756 30.78 -1.75 -8.19
CA ASN A 756 29.90 -0.71 -8.73
C ASN A 756 30.09 0.67 -8.10
N ALA A 757 31.32 1.02 -7.75
CA ALA A 757 31.69 2.30 -7.17
C ALA A 757 32.57 3.11 -8.14
N ILE A 758 32.13 4.32 -8.50
CA ILE A 758 32.83 5.23 -9.42
C ILE A 758 33.77 6.14 -8.64
N LYS A 759 33.26 6.72 -7.55
CA LYS A 759 33.98 7.56 -6.61
C LYS A 759 33.37 7.47 -5.22
N LEU A 760 34.05 8.00 -4.23
CA LEU A 760 33.55 8.13 -2.86
C LEU A 760 33.10 9.57 -2.58
N ALA A 761 32.13 9.72 -1.68
CA ALA A 761 31.73 11.02 -1.14
C ALA A 761 32.89 11.62 -0.29
N PHE A 762 33.63 10.77 0.39
CA PHE A 762 34.79 11.12 1.21
C PHE A 762 35.91 10.12 0.99
N ASN A 763 37.11 10.61 0.61
CA ASN A 763 38.32 9.78 0.47
C ASN A 763 39.36 10.28 1.46
N PRO A 764 39.53 9.67 2.65
CA PRO A 764 40.40 10.14 3.70
C PRO A 764 41.88 9.99 3.36
N ASP A 765 42.68 11.01 3.69
CA ASP A 765 44.11 10.94 3.67
C ASP A 765 44.70 10.08 4.82
N LYS A 766 46.03 9.98 4.93
CA LYS A 766 46.63 9.12 5.96
C LYS A 766 46.28 9.61 7.39
N THR A 767 46.35 10.90 7.66
CA THR A 767 46.08 11.49 8.97
C THR A 767 44.59 11.26 9.38
N GLN A 768 43.73 11.50 8.43
CA GLN A 768 42.30 11.29 8.63
C GLN A 768 41.98 9.79 8.86
N ARG A 769 42.63 8.89 8.11
CA ARG A 769 42.46 7.42 8.35
C ARG A 769 42.95 7.01 9.74
N ASP A 770 44.09 7.55 10.20
CA ASP A 770 44.60 7.26 11.54
C ASP A 770 43.62 7.76 12.63
N THR A 771 42.99 8.92 12.43
CA THR A 771 41.94 9.45 13.30
C THR A 771 40.69 8.56 13.28
N LEU A 772 40.21 8.18 12.11
CA LEU A 772 39.04 7.30 11.97
C LEU A 772 39.30 5.92 12.59
N TYR A 773 40.48 5.34 12.33
CA TYR A 773 40.87 4.03 12.84
C TYR A 773 41.01 4.02 14.36
N SER A 774 41.50 5.09 14.98
CA SER A 774 41.52 5.21 16.45
C SER A 774 40.12 5.30 17.04
N ASN A 775 39.15 5.81 16.28
CA ASN A 775 37.71 5.88 16.67
C ASN A 775 36.87 4.68 16.18
N ARG A 776 37.50 3.54 15.91
CA ARG A 776 36.85 2.25 15.52
C ARG A 776 36.20 2.28 14.12
N ILE A 777 36.48 3.27 13.28
CA ILE A 777 35.86 3.43 11.97
C ILE A 777 36.78 2.86 10.91
N ASN A 778 36.28 1.91 10.12
CA ASN A 778 37.01 1.33 9.00
C ASN A 778 36.89 2.25 7.79
N SER A 779 38.02 2.75 7.30
CA SER A 779 38.04 3.64 6.17
C SER A 779 37.73 2.92 4.85
N VAL A 780 36.88 3.47 4.04
CA VAL A 780 36.73 3.13 2.62
C VAL A 780 37.53 4.15 1.83
N ILE A 781 38.47 3.67 1.01
CA ILE A 781 39.41 4.53 0.28
C ILE A 781 39.45 4.21 -1.20
N ASN A 782 39.79 5.20 -2.00
CA ASN A 782 40.19 5.00 -3.40
C ASN A 782 41.70 4.90 -3.48
N GLN A 783 42.20 3.71 -3.72
CA GLN A 783 43.64 3.43 -3.81
C GLN A 783 44.08 3.32 -5.26
N SER A 784 45.09 4.05 -5.66
CA SER A 784 45.63 3.99 -7.00
C SER A 784 46.07 2.56 -7.35
N GLY A 785 45.61 2.05 -8.48
CA GLY A 785 45.89 0.70 -8.95
C GLY A 785 45.03 -0.43 -8.35
N ALA A 786 44.31 -0.19 -7.28
CA ALA A 786 43.44 -1.19 -6.67
C ALA A 786 41.93 -0.79 -6.71
N GLY A 787 41.61 0.47 -6.98
CA GLY A 787 40.26 1.01 -6.97
C GLY A 787 39.74 1.32 -5.57
N ILE A 788 38.44 1.27 -5.41
CA ILE A 788 37.77 1.57 -4.13
C ILE A 788 37.78 0.31 -3.26
N ILE A 789 38.40 0.40 -2.09
CA ILE A 789 38.62 -0.73 -1.19
C ILE A 789 38.26 -0.40 0.26
N LEU A 790 37.87 -1.43 0.99
CA LEU A 790 37.83 -1.39 2.46
C LEU A 790 39.26 -1.46 3.01
N PHE A 791 39.63 -0.45 3.78
CA PHE A 791 40.97 -0.29 4.36
C PHE A 791 40.94 -0.25 5.89
N GLY A 792 40.51 -1.32 6.51
CA GLY A 792 40.38 -1.51 7.92
C GLY A 792 39.59 -2.76 8.25
N ASP A 793 39.88 -3.38 9.37
CA ASP A 793 39.22 -4.61 9.84
C ASP A 793 38.90 -4.62 11.32
N LYS A 794 38.60 -3.43 11.90
CA LYS A 794 38.19 -3.29 13.29
C LYS A 794 36.70 -3.57 13.49
N THR A 795 36.38 -4.18 14.63
CA THR A 795 35.03 -4.17 15.18
C THR A 795 34.76 -2.85 15.92
N ALA A 796 33.52 -2.61 16.32
CA ALA A 796 33.12 -1.42 17.07
C ALA A 796 33.52 -1.46 18.56
N LEU A 797 34.38 -2.40 18.95
CA LEU A 797 34.84 -2.55 20.33
C LEU A 797 35.77 -1.41 20.72
N ALA A 798 35.47 -0.75 21.85
CA ALA A 798 36.19 0.45 22.28
C ALA A 798 37.52 0.18 23.03
N TYR A 799 37.78 -1.06 23.44
CA TYR A 799 38.98 -1.46 24.16
C TYR A 799 39.76 -2.56 23.43
N ALA A 800 41.03 -2.66 23.71
CA ALA A 800 41.89 -3.68 23.11
C ALA A 800 41.51 -5.09 23.58
N SER A 801 41.18 -5.96 22.65
CA SER A 801 40.79 -7.34 22.88
C SER A 801 41.18 -8.20 21.67
N ALA A 802 41.11 -9.51 21.80
CA ALA A 802 41.19 -10.40 20.65
C ALA A 802 40.03 -10.17 19.66
N PHE A 803 38.87 -9.74 20.18
CA PHE A 803 37.65 -9.47 19.42
C PHE A 803 37.58 -8.06 18.81
N ASP A 804 38.65 -7.25 18.90
CA ASP A 804 38.67 -5.94 18.23
C ASP A 804 38.89 -6.04 16.71
N ARG A 805 38.96 -7.28 16.17
CA ARG A 805 39.12 -7.57 14.75
C ARG A 805 37.95 -8.33 14.17
N ILE A 806 37.54 -7.92 12.96
CA ILE A 806 36.45 -8.55 12.22
C ILE A 806 36.72 -10.03 11.98
N ASN A 807 37.93 -10.39 11.55
CA ASN A 807 38.29 -11.76 11.25
C ASN A 807 38.21 -12.67 12.47
N VAL A 808 38.63 -12.20 13.64
CA VAL A 808 38.57 -12.99 14.88
C VAL A 808 37.13 -13.17 15.33
N ARG A 809 36.32 -12.08 15.32
CA ARG A 809 34.90 -12.19 15.68
C ARG A 809 34.16 -13.17 14.78
N ARG A 810 34.40 -13.11 13.48
CA ARG A 810 33.78 -14.02 12.51
C ARG A 810 34.25 -15.46 12.67
N LEU A 811 35.52 -15.67 12.99
CA LEU A 811 36.02 -16.99 13.37
C LEU A 811 35.20 -17.58 14.52
N PHE A 812 35.04 -16.81 15.59
CA PHE A 812 34.29 -17.28 16.76
C PHE A 812 32.82 -17.54 16.43
N LEU A 813 32.14 -16.65 15.69
CA LEU A 813 30.76 -16.87 15.28
C LEU A 813 30.60 -18.19 14.51
N THR A 814 31.49 -18.47 13.59
CA THR A 814 31.48 -19.72 12.79
C THR A 814 31.71 -20.94 13.68
N VAL A 815 32.68 -20.85 14.59
CA VAL A 815 33.00 -21.96 15.49
C VAL A 815 31.88 -22.19 16.49
N GLU A 816 31.38 -21.11 17.13
CA GLU A 816 30.28 -21.16 18.10
C GLU A 816 29.02 -21.80 17.51
N GLN A 817 28.61 -21.39 16.29
CA GLN A 817 27.45 -21.98 15.61
C GLN A 817 27.65 -23.48 15.30
N ALA A 818 28.82 -23.85 14.82
CA ALA A 818 29.11 -25.26 14.51
C ALA A 818 29.15 -26.13 15.77
N LEU A 819 29.78 -25.63 16.82
CA LEU A 819 29.90 -26.36 18.08
C LEU A 819 28.57 -26.38 18.86
N GLN A 820 27.75 -25.33 18.75
CA GLN A 820 26.40 -25.34 19.32
C GLN A 820 25.56 -26.48 18.72
N LYS A 821 25.58 -26.65 17.41
CA LYS A 821 24.88 -27.76 16.74
C LYS A 821 25.43 -29.14 17.18
N ALA A 822 26.74 -29.24 17.40
CA ALA A 822 27.32 -30.47 17.93
C ALA A 822 26.92 -30.73 19.38
N ALA A 823 26.77 -29.67 20.19
CA ALA A 823 26.33 -29.76 21.57
C ALA A 823 24.83 -30.08 21.69
N GLU A 824 23.99 -29.51 20.83
CA GLU A 824 22.56 -29.80 20.74
C GLU A 824 22.28 -31.30 20.48
N ALA A 825 23.16 -31.97 19.73
CA ALA A 825 23.07 -33.40 19.49
C ALA A 825 23.35 -34.26 20.73
N GLN A 826 23.90 -33.66 21.82
CA GLN A 826 24.12 -34.33 23.10
C GLN A 826 23.00 -34.06 24.13
N LEU A 827 22.03 -33.23 23.77
CA LEU A 827 20.86 -32.99 24.68
C LEU A 827 20.10 -34.28 24.90
N PHE A 828 19.73 -34.50 26.17
CA PHE A 828 18.99 -35.68 26.64
C PHE A 828 19.83 -36.98 26.69
N GLU A 829 21.12 -36.94 26.37
CA GLU A 829 22.06 -38.04 26.61
C GLU A 829 22.61 -38.01 28.04
N PHE A 830 23.19 -39.13 28.51
CA PHE A 830 23.80 -39.20 29.85
C PHE A 830 25.12 -38.44 29.87
N ASN A 831 25.40 -37.69 30.95
CA ASN A 831 26.70 -37.07 31.14
C ASN A 831 27.71 -38.12 31.71
N ASP A 832 28.15 -39.04 30.87
CA ASP A 832 29.13 -40.08 31.18
C ASP A 832 30.43 -39.89 30.37
N GLN A 833 31.42 -40.71 30.65
CA GLN A 833 32.72 -40.64 29.97
C GLN A 833 32.58 -40.92 28.47
N ILE A 834 31.60 -41.74 28.05
CA ILE A 834 31.39 -42.08 26.62
C ILE A 834 30.87 -40.87 25.88
N THR A 835 29.85 -40.20 26.38
CA THR A 835 29.26 -39.00 25.81
C THR A 835 30.28 -37.86 25.71
N ARG A 836 31.06 -37.63 26.80
CA ARG A 836 32.17 -36.64 26.81
C ARG A 836 33.22 -36.92 25.75
N THR A 837 33.67 -38.19 25.67
CA THR A 837 34.66 -38.61 24.65
C THR A 837 34.11 -38.47 23.22
N ASN A 838 32.85 -38.84 23.01
CA ASN A 838 32.18 -38.68 21.72
C ASN A 838 32.11 -37.22 21.30
N PHE A 839 31.77 -36.32 22.19
CA PHE A 839 31.75 -34.88 21.95
C PHE A 839 33.13 -34.37 21.55
N VAL A 840 34.18 -34.71 22.31
CA VAL A 840 35.56 -34.34 21.97
C VAL A 840 36.00 -34.89 20.61
N ASN A 841 35.64 -36.14 20.28
CA ASN A 841 35.93 -36.75 19.00
C ASN A 841 35.21 -36.06 17.83
N ILE A 842 34.12 -35.35 18.05
CA ILE A 842 33.46 -34.51 17.02
C ILE A 842 34.16 -33.15 16.92
N VAL A 843 34.48 -32.53 18.05
CA VAL A 843 35.02 -31.18 18.12
C VAL A 843 36.45 -31.06 17.65
N GLU A 844 37.35 -31.98 18.12
CA GLU A 844 38.76 -31.87 17.79
C GLU A 844 39.11 -31.96 16.30
N PRO A 845 38.55 -32.88 15.49
CA PRO A 845 38.78 -32.90 14.05
C PRO A 845 38.35 -31.61 13.36
N TYR A 846 37.22 -31.01 13.81
CA TYR A 846 36.73 -29.74 13.29
C TYR A 846 37.71 -28.59 13.58
N LEU A 847 38.18 -28.48 14.83
CA LEU A 847 39.17 -27.46 15.23
C LEU A 847 40.52 -27.66 14.53
N ARG A 848 40.94 -28.90 14.33
CA ARG A 848 42.17 -29.27 13.56
C ARG A 848 42.04 -28.87 12.10
N ASP A 849 40.85 -29.00 11.50
CA ASP A 849 40.58 -28.53 10.15
C ASP A 849 40.70 -27.00 10.05
N ILE A 850 40.15 -26.26 11.02
CA ILE A 850 40.27 -24.80 11.11
C ILE A 850 41.74 -24.38 11.30
N GLN A 851 42.50 -25.10 12.11
CA GLN A 851 43.95 -24.89 12.29
C GLN A 851 44.69 -25.08 10.99
N SER A 852 44.41 -26.16 10.27
CA SER A 852 45.01 -26.42 8.95
C SER A 852 44.73 -25.35 7.90
N LYS A 853 43.56 -24.74 8.01
CA LYS A 853 43.08 -23.63 7.19
C LYS A 853 43.46 -22.24 7.73
N ARG A 854 44.42 -22.18 8.67
CA ARG A 854 45.04 -20.97 9.21
C ARG A 854 44.07 -20.08 10.00
N GLY A 855 42.98 -20.64 10.58
CA GLY A 855 42.02 -19.89 11.40
C GLY A 855 42.52 -19.69 12.84
N ILE A 856 43.14 -20.70 13.39
CA ILE A 856 43.71 -20.72 14.75
C ILE A 856 45.13 -21.19 14.75
N TYR A 857 45.93 -20.69 15.67
CA TYR A 857 47.29 -21.19 15.91
C TYR A 857 47.28 -22.46 16.73
N ASP A 858 46.41 -22.51 17.73
CA ASP A 858 46.35 -23.62 18.69
C ASP A 858 44.95 -23.68 19.33
N TYR A 859 44.58 -24.84 19.87
CA TYR A 859 43.32 -25.04 20.58
C TYR A 859 43.51 -26.06 21.68
N LEU A 860 42.62 -25.97 22.67
CA LEU A 860 42.50 -26.91 23.80
C LEU A 860 41.01 -27.16 24.07
N VAL A 861 40.64 -28.44 24.09
CA VAL A 861 39.29 -28.86 24.48
C VAL A 861 39.35 -29.59 25.81
N ILE A 862 38.63 -29.14 26.82
CA ILE A 862 38.46 -29.78 28.11
C ILE A 862 37.03 -30.21 28.24
N CYS A 863 36.77 -31.51 28.28
CA CYS A 863 35.47 -32.10 28.50
C CYS A 863 35.67 -33.44 29.24
N ASP A 864 36.06 -33.35 30.47
CA ASP A 864 36.37 -34.47 31.34
C ASP A 864 35.80 -34.28 32.74
N GLU A 865 36.29 -35.03 33.71
CA GLU A 865 35.84 -34.98 35.08
C GLU A 865 36.25 -33.68 35.82
N THR A 866 37.16 -32.91 35.29
CA THR A 866 37.62 -31.65 35.91
C THR A 866 36.61 -30.53 35.72
N ASN A 867 35.88 -30.50 34.64
CA ASN A 867 34.79 -29.52 34.39
C ASN A 867 33.38 -30.13 34.46
N ASN A 868 33.24 -31.48 34.45
CA ASN A 868 31.99 -32.16 34.74
C ASN A 868 32.10 -32.87 36.09
N THR A 869 32.11 -32.08 37.17
CA THR A 869 32.13 -32.57 38.55
C THR A 869 30.80 -33.25 38.91
N PRO A 870 30.73 -34.07 39.96
CA PRO A 870 29.48 -34.67 40.44
C PRO A 870 28.35 -33.64 40.58
N ASP A 871 28.65 -32.46 41.10
CA ASP A 871 27.67 -31.38 41.27
C ASP A 871 27.10 -30.87 39.91
N VAL A 872 27.93 -30.84 38.86
CA VAL A 872 27.49 -30.47 37.49
C VAL A 872 26.59 -31.57 36.91
N ILE A 873 26.95 -32.83 37.15
CA ILE A 873 26.18 -33.98 36.69
C ILE A 873 24.84 -34.05 37.41
N ASP A 874 24.84 -33.82 38.72
CA ASP A 874 23.63 -33.81 39.55
C ASP A 874 22.66 -32.66 39.20
N ASN A 875 23.20 -31.57 38.65
CA ASN A 875 22.40 -30.46 38.12
C ASN A 875 21.91 -30.69 36.68
N ASN A 876 22.14 -31.87 36.09
CA ASN A 876 21.83 -32.19 34.68
C ASN A 876 22.53 -31.27 33.68
N GLU A 877 23.73 -30.81 34.03
CA GLU A 877 24.52 -29.96 33.15
C GLU A 877 25.62 -30.79 32.48
N PHE A 878 25.96 -30.41 31.24
CA PHE A 878 27.13 -30.90 30.49
C PHE A 878 28.00 -29.70 30.17
N ARG A 879 29.27 -29.75 30.56
CA ARG A 879 30.24 -28.65 30.32
C ARG A 879 31.42 -29.09 29.50
N ALA A 880 31.72 -28.29 28.49
CA ALA A 880 32.92 -28.41 27.66
C ALA A 880 33.57 -27.03 27.51
N ASP A 881 34.84 -26.92 27.90
CA ASP A 881 35.61 -25.68 27.79
C ASP A 881 36.50 -25.76 26.56
N ILE A 882 36.34 -24.81 25.63
CA ILE A 882 37.08 -24.79 24.40
C ILE A 882 37.89 -23.50 24.32
N PHE A 883 39.19 -23.63 24.37
CA PHE A 883 40.14 -22.53 24.31
C PHE A 883 40.68 -22.41 22.88
N LEU A 884 40.62 -21.24 22.30
CA LEU A 884 41.11 -20.98 20.96
C LEU A 884 42.13 -19.85 20.96
N LYS A 885 43.22 -20.04 20.22
CA LYS A 885 44.24 -19.03 19.96
C LYS A 885 44.10 -18.53 18.52
N PRO A 886 43.37 -17.42 18.27
CA PRO A 886 43.04 -16.99 16.93
C PRO A 886 44.26 -16.44 16.18
N ALA A 887 44.29 -16.63 14.85
CA ALA A 887 45.22 -15.98 13.97
C ALA A 887 44.84 -14.50 13.77
N LYS A 888 45.82 -13.61 13.84
CA LYS A 888 45.61 -12.15 13.66
C LYS A 888 46.02 -11.69 12.26
N SER A 889 45.27 -10.75 11.72
CA SER A 889 45.63 -10.08 10.44
C SER A 889 46.81 -9.14 10.61
N ILE A 890 47.56 -8.92 9.52
CA ILE A 890 48.67 -7.97 9.47
C ILE A 890 48.13 -6.60 9.14
N ASN A 891 48.35 -5.63 10.02
CA ASN A 891 47.85 -4.25 9.83
C ASN A 891 48.99 -3.27 9.52
N TYR A 892 50.22 -3.60 9.90
CA TYR A 892 51.38 -2.78 9.67
C TYR A 892 52.50 -3.60 9.04
N VAL A 893 53.08 -3.07 7.98
CA VAL A 893 54.26 -3.65 7.33
C VAL A 893 55.36 -2.62 7.40
N THR A 894 56.45 -2.98 8.08
CA THR A 894 57.66 -2.17 8.11
C THR A 894 58.71 -2.77 7.18
N LEU A 895 59.14 -1.98 6.24
CA LEU A 895 60.20 -2.39 5.31
C LEU A 895 61.41 -1.52 5.59
N THR A 896 62.53 -2.19 5.89
CA THR A 896 63.79 -1.51 6.11
C THR A 896 64.68 -1.72 4.89
N PHE A 897 64.99 -0.67 4.20
CA PHE A 897 65.90 -0.69 3.07
C PHE A 897 67.26 -0.19 3.52
N VAL A 898 68.28 -1.01 3.36
CA VAL A 898 69.66 -0.65 3.70
C VAL A 898 70.50 -0.51 2.41
N ALA A 899 70.90 0.71 2.12
CA ALA A 899 71.79 0.93 1.00
C ALA A 899 73.25 0.63 1.44
N THR A 900 73.90 -0.34 0.82
CA THR A 900 75.23 -0.72 1.11
C THR A 900 76.18 -0.16 0.07
N ARG A 901 77.44 0.03 0.48
CA ARG A 901 78.56 0.42 -0.47
C ARG A 901 78.93 -0.81 -1.26
N THR A 902 79.49 -0.57 -2.51
CA THR A 902 79.99 -1.61 -3.36
C THR A 902 81.20 -2.27 -2.69
N GLY A 903 81.07 -3.55 -2.36
CA GLY A 903 82.14 -4.35 -1.74
C GLY A 903 81.93 -4.79 -0.29
N VAL A 904 80.76 -4.48 0.30
CA VAL A 904 80.33 -5.04 1.62
C VAL A 904 79.47 -6.27 1.36
N SER A 905 79.74 -7.36 2.05
CA SER A 905 78.93 -8.59 1.93
C SER A 905 77.54 -8.38 2.60
N PHE A 906 76.50 -8.95 2.04
CA PHE A 906 75.17 -8.85 2.60
C PHE A 906 75.05 -9.53 3.97
N GLU A 907 75.87 -10.52 4.29
CA GLU A 907 75.94 -11.21 5.57
C GLU A 907 76.45 -10.27 6.69
N GLU A 908 77.36 -9.35 6.40
CA GLU A 908 77.86 -8.37 7.36
C GLU A 908 76.86 -7.25 7.68
N VAL A 909 75.99 -6.95 6.74
CA VAL A 909 74.89 -5.98 6.92
C VAL A 909 73.69 -6.59 7.67
N ALA A 910 73.37 -7.83 7.34
CA ALA A 910 72.23 -8.53 7.99
C ALA A 910 72.52 -8.89 9.47
N GLY A 911 73.84 -9.01 9.87
CA GLY A 911 74.13 -9.19 11.27
C GLY A 911 74.14 -7.94 12.17
N ARG A 912 73.84 -6.74 11.57
CA ARG A 912 73.82 -5.43 12.26
C ARG A 912 72.45 -4.77 12.32
N VAL A 913 71.40 -5.39 11.76
CA VAL A 913 70.00 -4.88 11.79
C VAL A 913 69.18 -5.52 12.93
#